data_2decbb72f1cce225550b058d62fc8f8b
#
_entry.id   2decbb72f1cce225550b058d62fc8f8b
#
_cell.length_a   1.000
_cell.length_b   1.000
_cell.length_c   1.000
_cell.angle_alpha   90.00
_cell.angle_beta   90.00
_cell.angle_gamma   90.00
#
_symmetry.space_group_name_H-M   'P 1'
#
loop_
_entity.id
_entity.type
_entity.pdbx_description
1 polymer ?
#
loop_
_entity_poly.entity_id
_entity_poly.type
_entity_poly.pdbx_seq_one_letter_code
_entity_poly.pdbx_strand_id
1 'polypeptide(L)'
;MKKTLKVLMMLGCFPMMLSAKEYKKSESLSLDKGWEFAQVGRNEWLPATVPGTVHQDLISHNKLPNPFYGMNEQKVQWVENEDWVYKTTFNVTDEQLSRDAALLILEGLDTYADIYLNGSLLERTDNMFVGYTLPVKEVLRKGENHLQILFHSPVKQTLPQWETNGFDFPADNDHSDKRVSIYSRKAPYSYGWDWGIRLVTSGIWRPVTLTFYDVARIDDYYVRQASVTKDLAKVENRLTVNSVSATPQKAEVTVAYSYKEGEKVTEQKEVTLQPGTNHILLPIEIRQPHLWMPNGWGEPALYDFEAVIKVDGKVIASQKERIGLRTIKVVKEKDDQGESFYFVVNGEPMFAKGANFIPDDALLPNITEERYRQLFKDVKDANMNMIRVWGGGIYEDDAFYQAADENGILVWQDFIFACTTYPSDPAFMKRVEAEAEYNIKRLRNHASLAMWCGNNEIYEGMRYWGWDKKYTDPGIMEGMKQGYDKLFRELLPRKVAELDPDRFYMHGSPYEANWGRPESWKIADSHNWGIWYGQKPFESLDTEIPRFMSEFGFQAFPEMKTIATFASPEDYALESEVMNAHQKATIGNFLIKKTMGLYYKVPEDFDQLVYMGLVLQGVGVRQGLEAHRRNRPYCMGTLYWQLNDSWPVVSWSSIDYYGNWKALHYQAKRAFAPVLVDAVKEGEDLNIYVMSDKLEADKEVTLLLRVMDFNGKVLTKKSIKGEVPANASTLYYKEPYAGITTSPQNTFLLMTLKNKKGEVLSEEIYYFNHAKDQELPKTEIRYKVKPMDGKYEVTLSARQLARDVFIEIPVQGARFTDNFFDLLPGQTKKVIITSDKLKKNEKVDITIKQLSDTN
;
A
#
# COMPACT_ATOMS: atom_id res chain seq x y z
N MET A 1 102.52 29.74 -6.86
CA MET A 1 101.63 29.67 -5.71
C MET A 1 100.17 29.91 -6.18
N LYS A 2 99.31 28.81 -6.37
CA LYS A 2 97.98 28.92 -6.79
C LYS A 2 97.07 28.43 -5.60
N LYS A 3 96.28 29.32 -5.08
CA LYS A 3 95.24 28.95 -4.07
C LYS A 3 93.97 28.51 -4.74
N THR A 4 93.57 27.22 -4.56
CA THR A 4 92.35 26.61 -5.04
C THR A 4 91.26 26.86 -4.02
N LEU A 5 90.18 27.57 -4.42
CA LEU A 5 88.99 27.83 -3.62
C LEU A 5 88.01 26.68 -3.83
N LYS A 6 87.74 25.85 -2.81
CA LYS A 6 86.63 24.81 -2.81
C LYS A 6 85.35 25.47 -2.42
N VAL A 7 84.36 25.52 -3.37
CA VAL A 7 82.96 25.92 -3.09
C VAL A 7 82.22 24.65 -2.66
N LEU A 8 81.72 24.64 -1.44
CA LEU A 8 80.88 23.57 -0.88
C LEU A 8 79.44 23.94 -1.21
N MET A 9 78.80 23.24 -2.17
CA MET A 9 77.38 23.31 -2.42
C MET A 9 76.66 22.50 -1.33
N MET A 10 75.99 23.17 -0.38
CA MET A 10 74.97 22.52 0.48
C MET A 10 73.68 22.39 -0.33
N LEU A 11 73.32 21.15 -0.73
CA LEU A 11 71.98 20.78 -1.15
C LEU A 11 71.08 20.71 0.12
N GLY A 12 70.28 21.74 0.34
CA GLY A 12 69.19 21.71 1.31
C GLY A 12 68.06 20.83 0.81
N CYS A 13 67.99 19.59 1.27
CA CYS A 13 66.73 18.84 1.19
C CYS A 13 65.72 19.48 2.13
N PHE A 14 64.79 20.25 1.56
CA PHE A 14 63.55 20.59 2.25
C PHE A 14 62.68 19.32 2.22
N PRO A 15 62.30 18.73 3.38
CA PRO A 15 61.25 17.74 3.37
C PRO A 15 59.96 18.45 2.95
N MET A 16 59.41 18.11 1.77
CA MET A 16 58.02 18.41 1.49
C MET A 16 57.22 17.64 2.55
N MET A 17 56.79 18.33 3.59
CA MET A 17 55.70 17.82 4.42
C MET A 17 54.48 17.72 3.51
N LEU A 18 54.22 16.54 2.96
CA LEU A 18 52.90 16.17 2.48
C LEU A 18 51.99 16.31 3.68
N SER A 19 51.22 17.39 3.75
CA SER A 19 50.11 17.48 4.69
C SER A 19 49.23 16.26 4.45
N ALA A 20 49.15 15.36 5.40
CA ALA A 20 48.22 14.22 5.32
C ALA A 20 46.84 14.80 5.11
N LYS A 21 46.16 14.32 4.06
CA LYS A 21 44.81 14.74 3.76
C LYS A 21 43.93 14.39 4.97
N GLU A 22 43.20 15.37 5.50
CA GLU A 22 42.23 15.12 6.57
C GLU A 22 40.93 14.61 5.95
N TYR A 23 40.61 13.32 6.16
CA TYR A 23 39.36 12.72 5.70
C TYR A 23 38.18 13.23 6.53
N LYS A 24 37.06 13.46 5.87
CA LYS A 24 35.82 13.96 6.48
C LYS A 24 34.63 13.03 6.14
N LYS A 25 33.65 12.99 7.03
CA LYS A 25 32.36 12.32 6.80
C LYS A 25 31.72 12.86 5.52
N SER A 26 30.96 12.01 4.82
CA SER A 26 30.16 12.40 3.66
C SER A 26 29.24 13.60 4.00
N GLU A 27 29.10 14.51 3.07
CA GLU A 27 28.25 15.69 3.14
C GLU A 27 27.25 15.66 1.99
N SER A 28 25.97 15.91 2.25
CA SER A 28 24.91 15.96 1.24
C SER A 28 24.24 17.33 1.22
N LEU A 29 24.02 17.84 0.02
CA LEU A 29 23.30 19.07 -0.27
C LEU A 29 22.00 18.71 -0.98
N SER A 30 20.84 19.03 -0.36
CA SER A 30 19.54 18.93 -1.04
C SER A 30 19.46 19.98 -2.16
N LEU A 31 19.01 19.54 -3.32
CA LEU A 31 18.77 20.39 -4.48
C LEU A 31 17.26 20.53 -4.80
N ASP A 32 16.39 20.43 -3.78
CA ASP A 32 14.94 20.46 -3.97
C ASP A 32 14.36 21.89 -4.10
N LYS A 33 15.19 22.91 -4.13
CA LYS A 33 14.76 24.33 -4.14
C LYS A 33 15.31 25.09 -5.34
N GLY A 34 14.61 26.19 -5.68
CA GLY A 34 15.07 27.13 -6.70
C GLY A 34 14.89 26.63 -8.13
N TRP A 35 13.98 25.67 -8.33
CA TRP A 35 13.67 25.17 -9.66
C TRP A 35 12.71 26.06 -10.44
N GLU A 36 12.91 26.12 -11.73
CA GLU A 36 12.01 26.69 -12.72
C GLU A 36 11.74 25.65 -13.81
N PHE A 37 10.54 25.69 -14.39
CA PHE A 37 10.17 24.84 -15.51
C PHE A 37 9.57 25.62 -16.67
N ALA A 38 9.64 25.03 -17.87
CA ALA A 38 9.01 25.57 -19.07
C ALA A 38 8.64 24.44 -20.03
N GLN A 39 7.63 24.66 -20.87
CA GLN A 39 7.37 23.84 -22.04
C GLN A 39 8.48 24.06 -23.07
N VAL A 40 9.01 22.99 -23.64
CA VAL A 40 10.06 23.08 -24.65
C VAL A 40 9.58 23.90 -25.86
N GLY A 41 10.45 24.79 -26.33
CA GLY A 41 10.12 25.72 -27.43
C GLY A 41 9.36 26.98 -27.00
N ARG A 42 9.02 27.13 -25.72
CA ARG A 42 8.45 28.35 -25.17
C ARG A 42 9.43 29.04 -24.25
N ASN A 43 9.47 30.35 -24.24
CA ASN A 43 10.36 31.15 -23.38
C ASN A 43 9.58 31.71 -22.17
N GLU A 44 8.72 30.92 -21.59
CA GLU A 44 7.97 31.27 -20.37
C GLU A 44 8.40 30.34 -19.23
N TRP A 45 9.31 30.83 -18.40
CA TRP A 45 9.80 30.12 -17.22
C TRP A 45 8.94 30.44 -16.00
N LEU A 46 8.49 29.42 -15.30
CA LEU A 46 7.69 29.51 -14.09
C LEU A 46 8.40 28.78 -12.95
N PRO A 47 8.25 29.23 -11.69
CA PRO A 47 8.73 28.46 -10.53
C PRO A 47 8.16 27.04 -10.51
N ALA A 48 9.00 26.06 -10.15
CA ALA A 48 8.63 24.67 -10.03
C ALA A 48 8.81 24.15 -8.61
N THR A 49 8.01 23.16 -8.23
CA THR A 49 8.12 22.42 -6.98
C THR A 49 8.86 21.10 -7.23
N VAL A 50 9.88 20.82 -6.41
CA VAL A 50 10.63 19.54 -6.45
C VAL A 50 10.75 19.01 -5.03
N PRO A 51 10.34 17.75 -4.78
CA PRO A 51 9.65 16.83 -5.71
C PRO A 51 8.32 17.37 -6.23
N GLY A 52 8.01 17.09 -7.52
CA GLY A 52 6.82 17.59 -8.18
C GLY A 52 6.60 17.00 -9.57
N THR A 53 5.47 17.36 -10.17
CA THR A 53 5.11 17.02 -11.55
C THR A 53 4.72 18.28 -12.32
N VAL A 54 4.86 18.22 -13.65
CA VAL A 54 4.41 19.30 -14.55
C VAL A 54 2.93 19.66 -14.31
N HIS A 55 2.07 18.66 -14.07
CA HIS A 55 0.66 18.90 -13.80
C HIS A 55 0.45 19.76 -12.54
N GLN A 56 1.15 19.43 -11.42
CA GLN A 56 1.07 20.21 -10.19
C GLN A 56 1.56 21.65 -10.37
N ASP A 57 2.68 21.81 -11.07
CA ASP A 57 3.23 23.13 -11.34
C ASP A 57 2.28 23.97 -12.22
N LEU A 58 1.72 23.40 -13.29
CA LEU A 58 0.75 24.09 -14.13
C LEU A 58 -0.54 24.46 -13.37
N ILE A 59 -1.02 23.59 -12.49
CA ILE A 59 -2.20 23.87 -11.64
C ILE A 59 -1.89 25.02 -10.69
N SER A 60 -0.73 25.00 -10.03
CA SER A 60 -0.32 26.03 -9.05
C SER A 60 -0.23 27.43 -9.69
N HIS A 61 0.11 27.51 -10.97
CA HIS A 61 0.19 28.73 -11.76
C HIS A 61 -1.12 29.08 -12.52
N ASN A 62 -2.22 28.39 -12.24
CA ASN A 62 -3.52 28.56 -12.95
C ASN A 62 -3.44 28.40 -14.48
N LYS A 63 -2.47 27.62 -14.96
CA LYS A 63 -2.32 27.25 -16.38
C LYS A 63 -3.12 26.00 -16.74
N LEU A 64 -3.52 25.23 -15.73
CA LEU A 64 -4.28 24.00 -15.84
C LEU A 64 -5.42 24.01 -14.81
N PRO A 65 -6.65 23.62 -15.17
CA PRO A 65 -7.71 23.46 -14.19
C PRO A 65 -7.42 22.25 -13.29
N ASN A 66 -8.01 22.25 -12.07
CA ASN A 66 -7.95 21.07 -11.21
C ASN A 66 -8.58 19.87 -11.94
N PRO A 67 -7.80 18.80 -12.27
CA PRO A 67 -8.29 17.65 -13.02
C PRO A 67 -9.37 16.85 -12.27
N PHE A 68 -9.42 16.98 -10.96
CA PHE A 68 -10.35 16.25 -10.08
C PHE A 68 -11.75 16.89 -10.00
N TYR A 69 -12.00 18.01 -10.67
CA TYR A 69 -13.29 18.68 -10.64
C TYR A 69 -14.08 18.48 -11.95
N GLY A 70 -15.30 17.97 -11.83
CA GLY A 70 -16.23 17.83 -12.95
C GLY A 70 -15.64 17.03 -14.10
N MET A 71 -15.65 17.63 -15.30
CA MET A 71 -15.12 17.02 -16.54
C MET A 71 -13.70 17.49 -16.88
N ASN A 72 -12.95 18.05 -15.92
CA ASN A 72 -11.66 18.67 -16.22
C ASN A 72 -10.55 17.68 -16.62
N GLU A 73 -10.68 16.38 -16.29
CA GLU A 73 -9.77 15.35 -16.78
C GLU A 73 -9.53 15.47 -18.30
N GLN A 74 -10.60 15.73 -19.07
CA GLN A 74 -10.50 15.85 -20.54
C GLN A 74 -9.69 17.08 -20.98
N LYS A 75 -9.68 18.15 -20.17
CA LYS A 75 -9.02 19.42 -20.51
C LYS A 75 -7.51 19.40 -20.25
N VAL A 76 -7.00 18.41 -19.53
CA VAL A 76 -5.60 18.36 -19.13
C VAL A 76 -4.76 17.39 -19.96
N GLN A 77 -5.37 16.59 -20.85
CA GLN A 77 -4.71 15.53 -21.62
C GLN A 77 -3.61 16.03 -22.58
N TRP A 78 -3.62 17.30 -22.95
CA TRP A 78 -2.60 17.87 -23.83
C TRP A 78 -1.20 17.86 -23.23
N VAL A 79 -1.09 17.87 -21.90
CA VAL A 79 0.19 17.95 -21.16
C VAL A 79 1.08 16.75 -21.46
N GLU A 80 0.50 15.55 -21.61
CA GLU A 80 1.22 14.30 -21.88
C GLU A 80 1.90 14.27 -23.27
N ASN A 81 1.46 15.16 -24.18
CA ASN A 81 1.97 15.25 -25.55
C ASN A 81 3.03 16.33 -25.72
N GLU A 82 3.51 16.96 -24.64
CA GLU A 82 4.51 18.00 -24.67
C GLU A 82 5.80 17.58 -23.97
N ASP A 83 6.91 18.16 -24.41
CA ASP A 83 8.20 18.00 -23.72
C ASP A 83 8.41 19.16 -22.75
N TRP A 84 9.05 18.91 -21.62
CA TRP A 84 9.19 19.87 -20.54
C TRP A 84 10.63 19.97 -20.08
N VAL A 85 11.06 21.14 -19.63
CA VAL A 85 12.40 21.35 -19.13
C VAL A 85 12.38 21.98 -17.74
N TYR A 86 13.14 21.40 -16.82
CA TYR A 86 13.39 21.90 -15.48
C TYR A 86 14.82 22.38 -15.35
N LYS A 87 15.07 23.46 -14.62
CA LYS A 87 16.42 23.94 -14.34
C LYS A 87 16.53 24.52 -12.93
N THR A 88 17.73 24.40 -12.36
CA THR A 88 18.09 25.08 -11.11
C THR A 88 19.56 25.44 -11.12
N THR A 89 19.97 26.30 -10.17
CA THR A 89 21.37 26.63 -9.92
C THR A 89 21.72 26.36 -8.47
N PHE A 90 22.97 25.96 -8.23
CA PHE A 90 23.49 25.73 -6.89
C PHE A 90 24.98 26.09 -6.83
N ASN A 91 25.47 26.39 -5.61
CA ASN A 91 26.85 26.75 -5.41
C ASN A 91 27.68 25.60 -4.81
N VAL A 92 28.92 25.45 -5.30
CA VAL A 92 29.89 24.49 -4.78
C VAL A 92 31.12 25.21 -4.28
N THR A 93 31.59 24.87 -3.09
CA THR A 93 32.77 25.49 -2.44
C THR A 93 34.06 24.79 -2.83
N ASP A 94 35.22 25.48 -2.57
CA ASP A 94 36.55 24.84 -2.73
C ASP A 94 36.71 23.63 -1.84
N GLU A 95 36.16 23.64 -0.64
CA GLU A 95 36.19 22.50 0.29
C GLU A 95 35.46 21.29 -0.30
N GLN A 96 34.26 21.47 -0.84
CA GLN A 96 33.50 20.43 -1.50
C GLN A 96 34.20 19.85 -2.73
N LEU A 97 34.80 20.72 -3.57
CA LEU A 97 35.60 20.28 -4.71
C LEU A 97 36.88 19.53 -4.32
N SER A 98 37.42 19.78 -3.11
CA SER A 98 38.61 19.08 -2.59
C SER A 98 38.34 17.64 -2.15
N ARG A 99 37.03 17.23 -2.03
CA ARG A 99 36.64 15.85 -1.68
C ARG A 99 37.03 14.87 -2.81
N ASP A 100 37.20 13.60 -2.48
CA ASP A 100 37.64 12.60 -3.45
C ASP A 100 36.60 12.34 -4.55
N ALA A 101 35.34 12.40 -4.20
CA ALA A 101 34.24 12.17 -5.13
C ALA A 101 33.02 13.08 -4.86
N ALA A 102 32.21 13.27 -5.90
CA ALA A 102 30.91 13.91 -5.83
C ALA A 102 29.90 13.12 -6.68
N LEU A 103 28.71 12.90 -6.13
CA LEU A 103 27.61 12.17 -6.77
C LEU A 103 26.36 13.04 -6.79
N LEU A 104 25.76 13.18 -7.98
CA LEU A 104 24.39 13.65 -8.13
C LEU A 104 23.45 12.45 -8.04
N ILE A 105 22.57 12.46 -7.06
CA ILE A 105 21.58 11.39 -6.79
C ILE A 105 20.19 11.95 -7.10
N LEU A 106 19.51 11.32 -8.05
CA LEU A 106 18.13 11.61 -8.42
C LEU A 106 17.32 10.36 -8.07
N GLU A 107 16.53 10.40 -7.02
CA GLU A 107 15.82 9.22 -6.49
C GLU A 107 14.65 8.78 -7.36
N GLY A 108 14.15 9.66 -8.24
CA GLY A 108 13.10 9.32 -9.19
C GLY A 108 12.82 10.40 -10.22
N LEU A 109 12.89 10.04 -11.49
CA LEU A 109 12.51 10.88 -12.63
C LEU A 109 11.39 10.20 -13.41
N ASP A 110 10.32 10.91 -13.68
CA ASP A 110 9.14 10.40 -14.38
C ASP A 110 9.07 10.99 -15.80
N THR A 111 9.53 10.29 -16.81
CA THR A 111 10.17 8.96 -16.95
C THR A 111 11.40 9.07 -17.85
N TYR A 112 11.20 9.60 -19.08
CA TYR A 112 12.25 9.78 -20.09
C TYR A 112 12.86 11.16 -19.93
N ALA A 113 14.12 11.22 -19.51
CA ALA A 113 14.76 12.50 -19.28
C ALA A 113 16.23 12.53 -19.72
N ASP A 114 16.68 13.68 -20.23
CA ASP A 114 18.09 14.00 -20.46
C ASP A 114 18.59 14.90 -19.33
N ILE A 115 19.63 14.48 -18.62
CA ILE A 115 20.18 15.19 -17.46
C ILE A 115 21.45 15.91 -17.88
N TYR A 116 21.49 17.25 -17.72
CA TYR A 116 22.63 18.09 -18.05
C TYR A 116 23.17 18.82 -16.82
N LEU A 117 24.47 18.79 -16.61
CA LEU A 117 25.15 19.62 -15.61
C LEU A 117 26.20 20.47 -16.32
N ASN A 118 26.10 21.80 -16.13
CA ASN A 118 27.00 22.78 -16.76
C ASN A 118 27.08 22.63 -18.30
N GLY A 119 25.99 22.19 -18.93
CA GLY A 119 25.89 21.95 -20.38
C GLY A 119 26.38 20.58 -20.83
N SER A 120 26.93 19.76 -19.95
CA SER A 120 27.35 18.38 -20.27
C SER A 120 26.21 17.41 -20.01
N LEU A 121 25.87 16.57 -21.01
CA LEU A 121 24.92 15.47 -20.84
C LEU A 121 25.55 14.42 -19.92
N LEU A 122 24.88 14.10 -18.82
CA LEU A 122 25.31 13.10 -17.85
C LEU A 122 24.69 11.74 -18.12
N GLU A 123 23.36 11.71 -18.32
CA GLU A 123 22.60 10.45 -18.44
C GLU A 123 21.28 10.69 -19.20
N ARG A 124 20.72 9.61 -19.75
CA ARG A 124 19.36 9.52 -20.28
C ARG A 124 18.58 8.47 -19.54
N THR A 125 17.42 8.83 -19.01
CA THR A 125 16.59 7.95 -18.22
C THR A 125 15.44 7.37 -19.03
N ASP A 126 14.95 6.18 -18.62
CA ASP A 126 13.85 5.48 -19.27
C ASP A 126 13.02 4.60 -18.33
N ASN A 127 13.20 4.83 -16.99
CA ASN A 127 12.52 4.07 -15.94
C ASN A 127 12.26 4.97 -14.71
N MET A 128 10.99 5.15 -14.32
CA MET A 128 10.65 5.97 -13.16
C MET A 128 10.84 5.26 -11.82
N PHE A 129 11.03 3.95 -11.82
CA PHE A 129 11.10 3.12 -10.61
C PHE A 129 12.51 2.89 -10.09
N VAL A 130 13.51 3.56 -10.68
CA VAL A 130 14.92 3.49 -10.27
C VAL A 130 15.45 4.86 -9.92
N GLY A 131 16.39 4.91 -8.97
CA GLY A 131 17.21 6.08 -8.71
C GLY A 131 18.46 6.09 -9.58
N TYR A 132 18.90 7.28 -9.98
CA TYR A 132 20.10 7.50 -10.77
C TYR A 132 21.19 8.13 -9.91
N THR A 133 22.36 7.49 -9.81
CA THR A 133 23.51 7.96 -9.04
C THR A 133 24.66 8.23 -10.00
N LEU A 134 24.95 9.51 -10.24
CA LEU A 134 25.84 9.96 -11.30
C LEU A 134 27.13 10.57 -10.73
N PRO A 135 28.33 10.10 -11.12
CA PRO A 135 29.59 10.74 -10.75
C PRO A 135 29.73 12.09 -11.47
N VAL A 136 29.85 13.18 -10.69
CA VAL A 136 29.82 14.54 -11.27
C VAL A 136 31.02 15.39 -10.93
N LYS A 137 31.99 14.87 -10.17
CA LYS A 137 33.13 15.66 -9.73
C LYS A 137 33.87 16.41 -10.86
N GLU A 138 34.07 15.74 -11.99
CA GLU A 138 34.82 16.28 -13.14
C GLU A 138 34.06 17.39 -13.89
N VAL A 139 32.74 17.50 -13.72
CA VAL A 139 31.92 18.52 -14.38
C VAL A 139 31.50 19.65 -13.46
N LEU A 140 31.68 19.49 -12.15
CA LEU A 140 31.41 20.54 -11.14
C LEU A 140 32.42 21.66 -11.22
N ARG A 141 31.98 22.88 -10.90
CA ARG A 141 32.81 24.11 -10.87
C ARG A 141 32.68 24.77 -9.51
N LYS A 142 33.71 25.50 -9.12
CA LYS A 142 33.64 26.42 -7.98
C LYS A 142 32.59 27.51 -8.23
N GLY A 143 31.78 27.80 -7.23
CA GLY A 143 30.68 28.78 -7.34
C GLY A 143 29.45 28.15 -8.01
N GLU A 144 28.82 28.94 -8.87
CA GLU A 144 27.54 28.58 -9.49
C GLU A 144 27.64 27.43 -10.50
N ASN A 145 26.76 26.45 -10.35
CA ASN A 145 26.58 25.31 -11.26
C ASN A 145 25.13 25.29 -11.74
N HIS A 146 24.91 24.84 -12.98
CA HIS A 146 23.61 24.80 -13.63
C HIS A 146 23.19 23.35 -13.88
N LEU A 147 22.10 22.90 -13.23
CA LEU A 147 21.48 21.61 -13.47
C LEU A 147 20.21 21.80 -14.30
N GLN A 148 20.10 21.06 -15.39
CA GLN A 148 18.94 21.07 -16.27
C GLN A 148 18.50 19.61 -16.57
N ILE A 149 17.18 19.38 -16.51
CA ILE A 149 16.57 18.09 -16.82
C ILE A 149 15.49 18.32 -17.87
N LEU A 150 15.66 17.71 -19.04
CA LEU A 150 14.72 17.76 -20.15
C LEU A 150 13.90 16.49 -20.14
N PHE A 151 12.60 16.61 -19.86
CA PHE A 151 11.64 15.51 -19.92
C PHE A 151 11.01 15.43 -21.30
N HIS A 152 11.07 14.24 -21.89
CA HIS A 152 10.38 13.90 -23.12
C HIS A 152 9.01 13.30 -22.82
N SER A 153 8.02 13.59 -23.65
CA SER A 153 6.69 13.00 -23.54
C SER A 153 6.76 11.46 -23.52
N PRO A 154 6.27 10.78 -22.49
CA PRO A 154 6.24 9.32 -22.45
C PRO A 154 5.45 8.72 -23.62
N VAL A 155 4.40 9.38 -24.05
CA VAL A 155 3.56 8.96 -25.19
C VAL A 155 4.36 9.03 -26.49
N LYS A 156 5.04 10.17 -26.76
CA LYS A 156 5.86 10.34 -27.97
C LYS A 156 7.04 9.36 -28.01
N GLN A 157 7.68 9.08 -26.86
CA GLN A 157 8.82 8.18 -26.77
C GLN A 157 8.46 6.71 -27.07
N THR A 158 7.25 6.30 -26.71
CA THR A 158 6.80 4.91 -26.88
C THR A 158 5.97 4.67 -28.13
N LEU A 159 5.46 5.74 -28.76
CA LEU A 159 4.66 5.65 -29.99
C LEU A 159 5.34 4.88 -31.13
N PRO A 160 6.64 5.08 -31.44
CA PRO A 160 7.31 4.32 -32.48
C PRO A 160 7.33 2.80 -32.23
N GLN A 161 7.40 2.39 -30.98
CA GLN A 161 7.35 0.96 -30.62
C GLN A 161 5.94 0.40 -30.87
N TRP A 162 4.90 1.14 -30.48
CA TRP A 162 3.52 0.77 -30.74
C TRP A 162 3.23 0.67 -32.25
N GLU A 163 3.68 1.64 -33.05
CA GLU A 163 3.48 1.68 -34.51
C GLU A 163 4.19 0.53 -35.26
N THR A 164 5.31 0.05 -34.73
CA THR A 164 6.12 -0.99 -35.34
C THR A 164 5.86 -2.40 -34.83
N ASN A 165 5.11 -2.55 -33.73
CA ASN A 165 4.87 -3.85 -33.08
C ASN A 165 4.03 -4.82 -33.94
N GLY A 166 3.22 -4.32 -34.85
CA GLY A 166 2.37 -5.11 -35.77
C GLY A 166 1.06 -5.65 -35.14
N PHE A 167 0.87 -5.49 -33.84
CA PHE A 167 -0.40 -5.79 -33.13
C PHE A 167 -0.48 -4.96 -31.85
N ASP A 168 -1.72 -4.72 -31.39
CA ASP A 168 -1.96 -4.06 -30.11
C ASP A 168 -1.92 -5.09 -28.97
N PHE A 169 -1.07 -4.86 -27.97
CA PHE A 169 -1.12 -5.61 -26.72
C PHE A 169 -2.47 -5.43 -26.00
N PRO A 170 -2.88 -6.36 -25.13
CA PRO A 170 -4.18 -6.27 -24.43
C PRO A 170 -4.15 -5.27 -23.24
N ALA A 171 -3.73 -4.02 -23.50
CA ALA A 171 -3.61 -2.97 -22.51
C ALA A 171 -4.92 -2.17 -22.37
N ASP A 172 -6.02 -2.84 -22.02
CA ASP A 172 -7.37 -2.26 -22.02
C ASP A 172 -7.57 -1.18 -20.96
N ASN A 173 -6.72 -1.12 -19.94
CA ASN A 173 -6.72 -0.07 -18.92
C ASN A 173 -5.99 1.22 -19.36
N ASP A 174 -5.29 1.25 -20.48
CA ASP A 174 -4.80 2.48 -21.10
C ASP A 174 -5.97 3.17 -21.84
N HIS A 175 -6.48 4.25 -21.24
CA HIS A 175 -7.66 4.97 -21.72
C HIS A 175 -7.34 5.90 -22.91
N SER A 176 -6.54 5.43 -23.86
CA SER A 176 -6.30 6.12 -25.12
C SER A 176 -6.46 5.19 -26.32
N ASP A 177 -6.60 5.80 -27.54
CA ASP A 177 -6.66 5.04 -28.76
C ASP A 177 -5.34 4.33 -29.08
N LYS A 178 -4.22 4.89 -28.62
CA LYS A 178 -2.88 4.35 -28.80
C LYS A 178 -2.37 3.84 -27.45
N ARG A 179 -2.52 2.55 -27.19
CA ARG A 179 -2.23 1.90 -25.91
C ARG A 179 -0.72 1.70 -25.75
N VAL A 180 -0.03 2.75 -25.33
CA VAL A 180 1.45 2.79 -25.26
C VAL A 180 2.00 2.50 -23.87
N SER A 181 1.17 2.42 -22.83
CA SER A 181 1.58 2.24 -21.43
C SER A 181 2.56 1.09 -21.21
N ILE A 182 2.38 -0.03 -21.90
CA ILE A 182 3.16 -1.26 -21.73
C ILE A 182 4.59 -1.18 -22.21
N TYR A 183 4.95 -0.20 -23.04
CA TYR A 183 6.32 0.00 -23.54
C TYR A 183 7.18 0.81 -22.59
N SER A 184 6.56 1.47 -21.60
CA SER A 184 7.21 2.33 -20.62
C SER A 184 7.35 1.65 -19.26
N ARG A 185 8.49 1.87 -18.56
CA ARG A 185 8.57 1.57 -17.12
C ARG A 185 8.14 2.79 -16.35
N LYS A 186 6.83 3.02 -16.37
CA LYS A 186 6.08 4.08 -15.71
C LYS A 186 4.85 3.46 -15.04
N ALA A 187 4.35 4.10 -13.97
CA ALA A 187 3.17 3.65 -13.25
C ALA A 187 1.98 3.39 -14.20
N PRO A 188 1.51 2.14 -14.34
CA PRO A 188 0.47 1.79 -15.30
C PRO A 188 -0.83 2.57 -15.08
N TYR A 189 -1.24 2.79 -13.84
CA TYR A 189 -2.48 3.49 -13.50
C TYR A 189 -2.50 4.95 -13.99
N SER A 190 -1.34 5.58 -14.22
CA SER A 190 -1.30 6.96 -14.75
C SER A 190 -1.88 7.09 -16.16
N TYR A 191 -1.95 5.98 -16.91
CA TYR A 191 -2.62 5.93 -18.21
C TYR A 191 -4.13 5.68 -18.14
N GLY A 192 -4.68 5.65 -16.93
CA GLY A 192 -6.07 5.34 -16.61
C GLY A 192 -6.21 3.96 -15.97
N TRP A 193 -7.30 3.75 -15.23
CA TRP A 193 -7.70 2.46 -14.66
C TRP A 193 -9.21 2.47 -14.43
N ASP A 194 -9.82 1.31 -14.08
CA ASP A 194 -11.26 1.22 -13.80
C ASP A 194 -11.69 1.91 -12.49
N TRP A 195 -10.73 2.49 -11.76
CA TRP A 195 -10.87 3.40 -10.62
C TRP A 195 -10.03 4.67 -10.79
N GLY A 196 -9.13 4.73 -11.76
CA GLY A 196 -8.08 5.74 -11.89
C GLY A 196 -8.37 6.79 -12.96
N ILE A 197 -8.09 8.05 -12.63
CA ILE A 197 -8.03 9.14 -13.59
C ILE A 197 -6.81 8.97 -14.51
N ARG A 198 -6.93 9.35 -15.81
CA ARG A 198 -5.78 9.38 -16.71
C ARG A 198 -5.00 10.69 -16.52
N LEU A 199 -3.82 10.59 -15.97
CA LEU A 199 -2.83 11.68 -15.84
C LEU A 199 -1.45 11.12 -16.13
N VAL A 200 -1.00 11.17 -17.38
CA VAL A 200 0.34 10.74 -17.78
C VAL A 200 1.32 11.84 -17.42
N THR A 201 1.85 11.78 -16.22
CA THR A 201 2.70 12.80 -15.62
C THR A 201 4.12 12.80 -16.18
N SER A 202 4.85 13.89 -15.96
CA SER A 202 6.29 14.01 -16.12
C SER A 202 6.82 14.91 -15.01
N GLY A 203 8.04 14.67 -14.52
CA GLY A 203 8.66 15.54 -13.51
C GLY A 203 9.68 14.85 -12.62
N ILE A 204 10.23 15.62 -11.70
CA ILE A 204 11.18 15.17 -10.69
C ILE A 204 10.35 14.75 -9.47
N TRP A 205 9.91 13.51 -9.41
CA TRP A 205 8.89 13.09 -8.44
C TRP A 205 9.44 12.60 -7.11
N ARG A 206 10.78 12.46 -6.99
CA ARG A 206 11.51 12.14 -5.76
C ARG A 206 12.68 13.10 -5.56
N PRO A 207 13.30 13.16 -4.35
CA PRO A 207 14.37 14.09 -4.03
C PRO A 207 15.58 14.07 -4.97
N VAL A 208 16.26 15.23 -5.04
CA VAL A 208 17.55 15.43 -5.73
C VAL A 208 18.60 15.84 -4.73
N THR A 209 19.71 15.10 -4.67
CA THR A 209 20.79 15.34 -3.71
C THR A 209 22.17 15.34 -4.38
N LEU A 210 23.03 16.25 -3.96
CA LEU A 210 24.46 16.25 -4.34
C LEU A 210 25.28 15.84 -3.12
N THR A 211 26.00 14.72 -3.21
CA THR A 211 26.77 14.15 -2.10
C THR A 211 28.26 14.17 -2.39
N PHE A 212 29.07 14.70 -1.45
CA PHE A 212 30.51 14.71 -1.48
C PHE A 212 31.08 13.74 -0.44
N TYR A 213 32.10 12.96 -0.79
CA TYR A 213 32.70 12.00 0.13
C TYR A 213 34.17 11.75 -0.18
N ASP A 214 34.90 11.24 0.84
CA ASP A 214 36.31 10.84 0.71
C ASP A 214 36.43 9.31 0.81
N VAL A 215 37.40 8.75 0.14
CA VAL A 215 37.85 7.36 0.17
C VAL A 215 36.80 6.34 -0.27
N ALA A 216 35.67 6.24 0.44
CA ALA A 216 34.65 5.23 0.17
C ALA A 216 33.25 5.62 0.67
N ARG A 217 32.23 4.96 0.11
CA ARG A 217 30.85 5.05 0.56
C ARG A 217 30.24 3.67 0.71
N ILE A 218 29.19 3.56 1.48
CA ILE A 218 28.34 2.35 1.56
C ILE A 218 27.31 2.45 0.42
N ASP A 219 27.33 1.50 -0.50
CA ASP A 219 26.38 1.43 -1.60
C ASP A 219 25.14 0.61 -1.25
N ASP A 220 25.30 -0.36 -0.33
CA ASP A 220 24.23 -1.25 0.09
C ASP A 220 24.54 -1.80 1.48
N TYR A 221 23.55 -1.80 2.37
CA TYR A 221 23.61 -2.39 3.68
C TYR A 221 22.45 -3.34 3.92
N TYR A 222 22.71 -4.64 3.84
CA TYR A 222 21.73 -5.68 4.07
C TYR A 222 21.93 -6.36 5.42
N VAL A 223 20.92 -6.28 6.28
CA VAL A 223 20.90 -6.94 7.61
C VAL A 223 20.10 -8.25 7.46
N ARG A 224 20.78 -9.30 6.96
CA ARG A 224 20.16 -10.60 6.70
C ARG A 224 19.97 -11.37 7.99
N GLN A 225 18.76 -11.87 8.21
CA GLN A 225 18.41 -12.69 9.37
C GLN A 225 18.63 -14.18 9.03
N ALA A 226 19.84 -14.70 9.27
CA ALA A 226 20.21 -16.07 8.93
C ALA A 226 19.40 -17.11 9.73
N SER A 227 19.07 -16.81 10.99
CA SER A 227 18.13 -17.58 11.80
C SER A 227 17.59 -16.72 12.94
N VAL A 228 16.31 -16.89 13.26
CA VAL A 228 15.67 -16.19 14.39
C VAL A 228 14.81 -17.16 15.17
N THR A 229 15.06 -17.21 16.50
CA THR A 229 14.27 -17.95 17.48
C THR A 229 13.98 -17.05 18.68
N LYS A 230 13.17 -17.51 19.63
CA LYS A 230 12.93 -16.79 20.89
C LYS A 230 14.20 -16.61 21.74
N ASP A 231 15.17 -17.52 21.58
CA ASP A 231 16.39 -17.54 22.40
C ASP A 231 17.57 -16.87 21.72
N LEU A 232 17.65 -16.93 20.40
CA LEU A 232 18.80 -16.45 19.63
C LEU A 232 18.41 -16.01 18.24
N ALA A 233 18.87 -14.82 17.85
CA ALA A 233 18.89 -14.38 16.46
C ALA A 233 20.33 -14.31 15.96
N LYS A 234 20.59 -14.89 14.77
CA LYS A 234 21.87 -14.79 14.05
C LYS A 234 21.67 -13.88 12.86
N VAL A 235 22.38 -12.77 12.84
CA VAL A 235 22.24 -11.71 11.88
C VAL A 235 23.56 -11.52 11.12
N GLU A 236 23.50 -11.46 9.81
CA GLU A 236 24.61 -11.19 8.92
C GLU A 236 24.51 -9.75 8.41
N ASN A 237 25.38 -8.86 8.91
CA ASN A 237 25.49 -7.50 8.39
C ASN A 237 26.38 -7.55 7.14
N ARG A 238 25.77 -7.39 5.98
CA ARG A 238 26.39 -7.43 4.66
C ARG A 238 26.47 -6.03 4.09
N LEU A 239 27.71 -5.49 3.95
CA LEU A 239 27.94 -4.18 3.39
C LEU A 239 28.58 -4.34 2.01
N THR A 240 28.06 -3.59 1.03
CA THR A 240 28.76 -3.32 -0.24
C THR A 240 29.32 -1.92 -0.16
N VAL A 241 30.63 -1.81 -0.22
CA VAL A 241 31.38 -0.55 -0.05
C VAL A 241 32.14 -0.25 -1.33
N ASN A 242 31.93 0.94 -1.89
CA ASN A 242 32.66 1.38 -3.08
C ASN A 242 33.78 2.35 -2.70
N SER A 243 35.03 1.98 -2.95
CA SER A 243 36.21 2.81 -2.72
C SER A 243 36.65 3.51 -4.00
N VAL A 244 36.74 4.84 -3.94
CA VAL A 244 37.28 5.70 -5.00
C VAL A 244 38.79 5.94 -4.86
N SER A 245 39.42 5.41 -3.80
CA SER A 245 40.86 5.47 -3.63
C SER A 245 41.58 4.65 -4.70
N ALA A 246 42.61 5.19 -5.30
CA ALA A 246 43.45 4.49 -6.26
C ALA A 246 44.32 3.39 -5.62
N THR A 247 44.49 3.39 -4.31
CA THR A 247 45.32 2.45 -3.56
C THR A 247 44.51 1.81 -2.42
N PRO A 248 44.88 0.56 -2.01
CA PRO A 248 44.23 -0.07 -0.85
C PRO A 248 44.32 0.80 0.41
N GLN A 249 43.19 0.88 1.13
CA GLN A 249 43.06 1.71 2.35
C GLN A 249 42.72 0.80 3.54
N LYS A 250 43.44 0.96 4.65
CA LYS A 250 43.06 0.33 5.91
C LYS A 250 41.82 1.04 6.48
N ALA A 251 40.80 0.28 6.84
CA ALA A 251 39.59 0.80 7.43
C ALA A 251 39.11 -0.05 8.60
N GLU A 252 38.50 0.60 9.57
CA GLU A 252 37.71 -0.03 10.63
C GLU A 252 36.24 0.02 10.23
N VAL A 253 35.57 -1.11 10.20
CA VAL A 253 34.12 -1.22 10.00
C VAL A 253 33.48 -1.63 11.31
N THR A 254 32.56 -0.82 11.78
CA THR A 254 31.83 -1.03 13.03
C THR A 254 30.35 -1.18 12.70
N VAL A 255 29.70 -2.19 13.27
CA VAL A 255 28.23 -2.30 13.29
C VAL A 255 27.78 -2.25 14.73
N ALA A 256 26.88 -1.33 15.01
CA ALA A 256 26.25 -1.19 16.31
C ALA A 256 24.74 -1.41 16.20
N TYR A 257 24.14 -2.02 17.24
CA TYR A 257 22.69 -2.15 17.33
C TYR A 257 22.18 -1.84 18.73
N SER A 258 20.93 -1.38 18.81
CA SER A 258 20.21 -1.17 20.07
C SER A 258 18.73 -1.42 19.89
N TYR A 259 18.04 -1.75 20.98
CA TYR A 259 16.59 -1.84 21.05
C TYR A 259 16.09 -0.75 21.98
N LYS A 260 15.27 0.18 21.44
CA LYS A 260 14.81 1.36 22.17
C LYS A 260 15.99 2.15 22.79
N GLU A 261 15.86 2.61 24.02
CA GLU A 261 16.91 3.30 24.79
C GLU A 261 17.88 2.32 25.50
N GLY A 262 17.89 1.03 25.06
CA GLY A 262 18.75 0.02 25.63
C GLY A 262 20.24 0.22 25.32
N GLU A 263 21.09 -0.61 25.93
CA GLU A 263 22.53 -0.60 25.70
C GLU A 263 22.86 -0.81 24.22
N LYS A 264 23.77 0.02 23.70
CA LYS A 264 24.29 -0.09 22.33
C LYS A 264 25.39 -1.15 22.31
N VAL A 265 25.11 -2.27 21.66
CA VAL A 265 26.08 -3.35 21.43
C VAL A 265 26.84 -3.08 20.13
N THR A 266 28.15 -3.28 20.12
CA THR A 266 29.00 -2.91 19.00
C THR A 266 29.95 -4.07 18.66
N GLU A 267 29.97 -4.41 17.36
CA GLU A 267 30.96 -5.33 16.77
C GLU A 267 31.81 -4.55 15.76
N GLN A 268 33.12 -4.89 15.70
CA GLN A 268 34.06 -4.21 14.83
C GLN A 268 34.97 -5.18 14.08
N LYS A 269 35.45 -4.76 12.91
CA LYS A 269 36.36 -5.50 12.05
C LYS A 269 37.30 -4.57 11.31
N GLU A 270 38.60 -4.87 11.38
CA GLU A 270 39.58 -4.24 10.50
C GLU A 270 39.55 -4.89 9.12
N VAL A 271 39.49 -4.05 8.06
CA VAL A 271 39.49 -4.48 6.66
C VAL A 271 40.47 -3.66 5.83
N THR A 272 40.86 -4.19 4.70
CA THR A 272 41.59 -3.42 3.68
C THR A 272 40.64 -3.22 2.50
N LEU A 273 40.16 -1.98 2.31
CA LEU A 273 39.35 -1.58 1.16
C LEU A 273 40.21 -1.54 -0.09
N GLN A 274 39.89 -2.38 -1.05
CA GLN A 274 40.50 -2.35 -2.40
C GLN A 274 39.83 -1.23 -3.24
N PRO A 275 40.51 -0.69 -4.26
CA PRO A 275 39.85 0.19 -5.24
C PRO A 275 38.61 -0.47 -5.83
N GLY A 276 37.49 0.27 -5.93
CA GLY A 276 36.21 -0.21 -6.42
C GLY A 276 35.36 -0.93 -5.37
N THR A 277 34.63 -1.97 -5.75
CA THR A 277 33.60 -2.62 -4.92
C THR A 277 34.23 -3.61 -3.93
N ASN A 278 33.84 -3.51 -2.67
CA ASN A 278 34.23 -4.40 -1.57
C ASN A 278 32.99 -4.98 -0.89
N HIS A 279 33.02 -6.26 -0.56
CA HIS A 279 31.97 -6.95 0.18
C HIS A 279 32.48 -7.30 1.58
N ILE A 280 31.78 -6.79 2.61
CA ILE A 280 32.18 -6.95 4.01
C ILE A 280 31.05 -7.64 4.74
N LEU A 281 31.41 -8.66 5.52
CA LEU A 281 30.49 -9.42 6.35
C LEU A 281 30.87 -9.29 7.82
N LEU A 282 29.91 -8.87 8.67
CA LEU A 282 30.00 -8.89 10.13
C LEU A 282 28.81 -9.68 10.69
N PRO A 283 28.99 -10.93 11.14
CA PRO A 283 27.93 -11.67 11.81
C PRO A 283 27.75 -11.19 13.26
N ILE A 284 26.51 -11.15 13.73
CA ILE A 284 26.14 -10.77 15.09
C ILE A 284 25.17 -11.82 15.65
N GLU A 285 25.30 -12.15 16.94
CA GLU A 285 24.35 -12.96 17.69
C GLU A 285 23.62 -12.09 18.72
N ILE A 286 22.28 -12.08 18.67
CA ILE A 286 21.42 -11.37 19.62
C ILE A 286 20.69 -12.42 20.47
N ARG A 287 21.02 -12.48 21.77
CA ARG A 287 20.38 -13.40 22.70
C ARG A 287 19.07 -12.87 23.24
N GLN A 288 18.05 -13.74 23.37
CA GLN A 288 16.70 -13.40 23.83
C GLN A 288 16.16 -12.17 23.09
N PRO A 289 16.10 -12.19 21.74
CA PRO A 289 15.69 -11.03 20.96
C PRO A 289 14.22 -10.67 21.21
N HIS A 290 13.92 -9.38 21.18
CA HIS A 290 12.55 -8.90 21.07
C HIS A 290 12.08 -9.13 19.63
N LEU A 291 11.15 -10.07 19.45
CA LEU A 291 10.65 -10.40 18.12
C LEU A 291 9.65 -9.34 17.65
N TRP A 292 9.72 -8.99 16.36
CA TRP A 292 8.70 -8.21 15.69
C TRP A 292 7.42 -9.04 15.53
N MET A 293 6.30 -8.51 15.99
CA MET A 293 5.01 -9.19 15.95
C MET A 293 4.01 -8.45 15.05
N PRO A 294 3.19 -9.17 14.28
CA PRO A 294 2.11 -8.55 13.51
C PRO A 294 1.03 -7.97 14.40
N ASN A 295 0.29 -6.99 13.88
CA ASN A 295 -0.83 -6.37 14.58
C ASN A 295 -1.82 -7.41 15.11
N GLY A 296 -2.20 -7.26 16.37
CA GLY A 296 -3.07 -8.19 17.09
C GLY A 296 -2.34 -9.30 17.86
N TRP A 297 -1.04 -9.53 17.64
CA TRP A 297 -0.26 -10.58 18.31
C TRP A 297 0.78 -10.07 19.30
N GLY A 298 1.17 -8.81 19.22
CA GLY A 298 2.15 -8.25 20.14
C GLY A 298 2.75 -6.93 19.65
N GLU A 299 3.92 -6.60 20.20
CA GLU A 299 4.66 -5.40 19.83
C GLU A 299 5.43 -5.61 18.52
N PRO A 300 5.35 -4.70 17.54
CA PRO A 300 6.22 -4.69 16.36
C PRO A 300 7.59 -4.15 16.73
N ALA A 301 8.41 -4.96 17.45
CA ALA A 301 9.69 -4.56 17.98
C ALA A 301 10.71 -4.29 16.87
N LEU A 302 11.34 -3.11 16.89
CA LEU A 302 12.32 -2.67 15.91
C LEU A 302 13.64 -2.34 16.60
N TYR A 303 14.73 -2.82 16.03
CA TYR A 303 16.11 -2.52 16.43
C TYR A 303 16.70 -1.46 15.50
N ASP A 304 17.45 -0.54 16.06
CA ASP A 304 18.27 0.42 15.31
C ASP A 304 19.65 -0.19 15.07
N PHE A 305 20.03 -0.39 13.81
CA PHE A 305 21.35 -0.81 13.37
C PHE A 305 22.08 0.36 12.73
N GLU A 306 23.37 0.50 12.97
CA GLU A 306 24.24 1.52 12.37
C GLU A 306 25.57 0.91 11.95
N ALA A 307 25.85 0.95 10.66
CA ALA A 307 27.17 0.62 10.11
C ALA A 307 27.99 1.91 9.95
N VAL A 308 29.26 1.87 10.37
CA VAL A 308 30.19 3.00 10.29
C VAL A 308 31.51 2.53 9.73
N ILE A 309 32.07 3.29 8.80
CA ILE A 309 33.40 3.06 8.24
C ILE A 309 34.32 4.20 8.66
N LYS A 310 35.48 3.83 9.23
CA LYS A 310 36.53 4.77 9.60
C LYS A 310 37.83 4.48 8.85
N VAL A 311 38.51 5.51 8.39
CA VAL A 311 39.87 5.48 7.84
C VAL A 311 40.72 6.45 8.62
N ASP A 312 41.89 6.05 9.08
CA ASP A 312 42.77 6.83 9.94
C ASP A 312 42.08 7.38 11.20
N GLY A 313 41.14 6.58 11.77
CA GLY A 313 40.33 6.97 12.93
C GLY A 313 39.19 7.97 12.66
N LYS A 314 39.04 8.45 11.45
CA LYS A 314 37.96 9.38 11.04
C LYS A 314 36.80 8.64 10.39
N VAL A 315 35.55 8.99 10.76
CA VAL A 315 34.34 8.48 10.11
C VAL A 315 34.25 9.07 8.70
N ILE A 316 34.22 8.18 7.70
CA ILE A 316 34.08 8.55 6.28
C ILE A 316 32.68 8.25 5.74
N ALA A 317 32.02 7.18 6.21
CA ALA A 317 30.68 6.78 5.82
C ALA A 317 29.92 6.17 6.99
N SER A 318 28.61 6.33 7.01
CA SER A 318 27.71 5.64 7.92
C SER A 318 26.34 5.43 7.27
N GLN A 319 25.68 4.30 7.62
CA GLN A 319 24.32 3.99 7.19
C GLN A 319 23.55 3.40 8.35
N LYS A 320 22.24 3.73 8.45
CA LYS A 320 21.35 3.24 9.49
C LYS A 320 20.22 2.44 8.87
N GLU A 321 19.81 1.37 9.58
CA GLU A 321 18.67 0.54 9.22
C GLU A 321 17.84 0.25 10.48
N ARG A 322 16.51 0.16 10.32
CA ARG A 322 15.59 -0.28 11.38
C ARG A 322 15.09 -1.67 11.06
N ILE A 323 15.38 -2.62 11.95
CA ILE A 323 15.20 -4.05 11.68
C ILE A 323 14.24 -4.67 12.70
N GLY A 324 13.19 -5.32 12.24
CA GLY A 324 12.35 -6.19 13.05
C GLY A 324 12.82 -7.63 12.93
N LEU A 325 13.23 -8.23 14.05
CA LEU A 325 13.69 -9.63 14.08
C LEU A 325 12.49 -10.59 14.10
N ARG A 326 12.30 -11.37 13.04
CA ARG A 326 11.18 -12.29 12.89
C ARG A 326 11.49 -13.39 11.87
N THR A 327 10.67 -14.42 11.85
CA THR A 327 10.57 -15.35 10.72
C THR A 327 9.24 -15.17 10.01
N ILE A 328 9.26 -15.21 8.67
CA ILE A 328 8.06 -15.26 7.84
C ILE A 328 8.28 -16.37 6.82
N LYS A 329 7.34 -17.33 6.77
CA LYS A 329 7.30 -18.39 5.78
C LYS A 329 5.93 -18.40 5.11
N VAL A 330 5.89 -18.48 3.80
CA VAL A 330 4.66 -18.81 3.05
C VAL A 330 4.63 -20.32 2.86
N VAL A 331 3.55 -20.94 3.30
CA VAL A 331 3.30 -22.37 3.13
C VAL A 331 2.38 -22.56 1.94
N LYS A 332 2.89 -23.20 0.91
CA LYS A 332 2.20 -23.57 -0.31
C LYS A 332 2.48 -25.04 -0.59
N GLU A 333 1.60 -25.89 -0.06
CA GLU A 333 1.77 -27.33 -0.05
C GLU A 333 0.51 -28.03 -0.53
N LYS A 334 0.68 -29.13 -1.28
CA LYS A 334 -0.43 -29.96 -1.73
C LYS A 334 -1.03 -30.74 -0.57
N ASP A 335 -2.36 -30.81 -0.53
CA ASP A 335 -3.16 -31.61 0.39
C ASP A 335 -4.30 -32.30 -0.33
N ASP A 336 -5.16 -33.05 0.40
CA ASP A 336 -6.30 -33.77 -0.18
C ASP A 336 -7.37 -32.84 -0.80
N GLN A 337 -7.31 -31.54 -0.55
CA GLN A 337 -8.27 -30.52 -0.99
C GLN A 337 -7.70 -29.59 -2.07
N GLY A 338 -6.41 -29.73 -2.42
CA GLY A 338 -5.75 -28.89 -3.43
C GLY A 338 -4.34 -28.47 -3.04
N GLU A 339 -4.08 -27.18 -2.98
CA GLU A 339 -2.80 -26.59 -2.60
C GLU A 339 -3.02 -25.40 -1.66
N SER A 340 -2.50 -25.52 -0.43
CA SER A 340 -2.63 -24.50 0.61
C SER A 340 -1.91 -23.21 0.25
N PHE A 341 -2.30 -22.11 0.90
CA PHE A 341 -1.56 -20.84 0.85
C PHE A 341 -1.79 -20.06 2.14
N TYR A 342 -0.75 -19.94 2.96
CA TYR A 342 -0.84 -19.16 4.20
C TYR A 342 0.53 -18.72 4.74
N PHE A 343 0.51 -17.73 5.61
CA PHE A 343 1.70 -17.20 6.25
C PHE A 343 1.91 -17.84 7.62
N VAL A 344 3.17 -18.15 7.92
CA VAL A 344 3.62 -18.56 9.25
C VAL A 344 4.57 -17.49 9.75
N VAL A 345 4.21 -16.81 10.83
CA VAL A 345 5.02 -15.73 11.43
C VAL A 345 5.50 -16.17 12.80
N ASN A 346 6.81 -16.16 13.02
CA ASN A 346 7.45 -16.61 14.27
C ASN A 346 7.02 -18.03 14.72
N GLY A 347 6.74 -18.89 13.73
CA GLY A 347 6.33 -20.28 13.95
C GLY A 347 4.83 -20.51 14.08
N GLU A 348 4.00 -19.45 14.09
CA GLU A 348 2.55 -19.53 14.24
C GLU A 348 1.83 -19.26 12.90
N PRO A 349 0.90 -20.14 12.46
CA PRO A 349 0.07 -19.88 11.29
C PRO A 349 -0.81 -18.65 11.50
N MET A 350 -0.79 -17.73 10.55
CA MET A 350 -1.53 -16.47 10.65
C MET A 350 -2.67 -16.43 9.62
N PHE A 351 -3.88 -16.09 10.07
CA PHE A 351 -4.92 -15.66 9.16
C PHE A 351 -4.65 -14.21 8.72
N ALA A 352 -4.36 -14.01 7.43
CA ALA A 352 -4.13 -12.68 6.87
C ALA A 352 -5.46 -11.91 6.75
N LYS A 353 -5.48 -10.69 7.31
CA LYS A 353 -6.64 -9.79 7.32
C LYS A 353 -6.23 -8.43 6.78
N GLY A 354 -6.86 -8.00 5.69
CA GLY A 354 -6.48 -6.70 5.15
C GLY A 354 -7.14 -6.34 3.83
N ALA A 355 -6.43 -5.55 3.04
CA ALA A 355 -6.92 -5.02 1.78
C ALA A 355 -5.79 -4.84 0.76
N ASN A 356 -6.19 -4.58 -0.48
CA ASN A 356 -5.29 -4.17 -1.55
C ASN A 356 -5.10 -2.66 -1.52
N PHE A 357 -3.87 -2.21 -1.67
CA PHE A 357 -3.48 -0.82 -1.69
C PHE A 357 -3.12 -0.38 -3.11
N ILE A 358 -3.67 0.76 -3.53
CA ILE A 358 -3.33 1.47 -4.76
C ILE A 358 -2.62 2.78 -4.40
N PRO A 359 -1.89 3.44 -5.33
CA PRO A 359 -1.26 4.74 -5.03
C PRO A 359 -2.25 5.73 -4.44
N ASP A 360 -1.85 6.40 -3.35
CA ASP A 360 -2.75 7.20 -2.52
C ASP A 360 -3.06 8.60 -3.09
N ASP A 361 -2.45 8.96 -4.22
CA ASP A 361 -2.76 10.16 -5.01
C ASP A 361 -2.39 9.93 -6.48
N ALA A 362 -3.18 10.47 -7.40
CA ALA A 362 -2.86 10.47 -8.83
C ALA A 362 -1.67 11.38 -9.17
N LEU A 363 -1.38 12.36 -8.32
CA LEU A 363 -0.22 13.24 -8.37
C LEU A 363 0.73 12.87 -7.22
N LEU A 364 1.55 11.86 -7.42
CA LEU A 364 2.37 11.18 -6.42
C LEU A 364 3.09 12.09 -5.40
N PRO A 365 3.70 13.24 -5.78
CA PRO A 365 4.37 14.12 -4.81
C PRO A 365 3.45 14.80 -3.78
N ASN A 366 2.12 14.66 -3.89
CA ASN A 366 1.18 15.09 -2.84
C ASN A 366 1.17 14.14 -1.64
N ILE A 367 1.69 12.92 -1.78
CA ILE A 367 1.68 11.93 -0.72
C ILE A 367 2.80 12.27 0.28
N THR A 368 2.42 12.59 1.51
CA THR A 368 3.36 12.92 2.57
C THR A 368 3.58 11.76 3.53
N GLU A 369 4.67 11.82 4.30
CA GLU A 369 4.94 10.86 5.38
C GLU A 369 3.78 10.81 6.38
N GLU A 370 3.19 11.96 6.75
CA GLU A 370 2.05 12.03 7.66
C GLU A 370 0.82 11.32 7.11
N ARG A 371 0.60 11.38 5.78
CA ARG A 371 -0.50 10.68 5.12
C ARG A 371 -0.31 9.16 5.22
N TYR A 372 0.88 8.64 4.99
CA TYR A 372 1.20 7.23 5.21
C TYR A 372 1.06 6.82 6.68
N ARG A 373 1.55 7.63 7.62
CA ARG A 373 1.42 7.35 9.05
C ARG A 373 -0.04 7.27 9.49
N GLN A 374 -0.89 8.17 8.98
CA GLN A 374 -2.32 8.14 9.25
C GLN A 374 -2.99 6.92 8.62
N LEU A 375 -2.66 6.60 7.37
CA LEU A 375 -3.19 5.41 6.67
C LEU A 375 -2.89 4.12 7.45
N PHE A 376 -1.65 3.92 7.89
CA PHE A 376 -1.29 2.72 8.65
C PHE A 376 -1.90 2.69 10.05
N LYS A 377 -2.16 3.85 10.63
CA LYS A 377 -2.97 3.93 11.84
C LYS A 377 -4.40 3.46 11.57
N ASP A 378 -5.02 3.89 10.48
CA ASP A 378 -6.36 3.48 10.08
C ASP A 378 -6.44 1.96 9.79
N VAL A 379 -5.44 1.41 9.11
CA VAL A 379 -5.28 -0.02 8.86
C VAL A 379 -5.19 -0.81 10.17
N LYS A 380 -4.34 -0.35 11.09
CA LYS A 380 -4.19 -0.96 12.43
C LYS A 380 -5.47 -0.89 13.25
N ASP A 381 -6.12 0.27 13.28
CA ASP A 381 -7.36 0.51 14.02
C ASP A 381 -8.55 -0.31 13.47
N ALA A 382 -8.46 -0.76 12.21
CA ALA A 382 -9.38 -1.71 11.59
C ALA A 382 -9.01 -3.19 11.81
N ASN A 383 -8.10 -3.50 12.74
CA ASN A 383 -7.65 -4.87 13.08
C ASN A 383 -7.01 -5.64 11.90
N MET A 384 -6.51 -4.94 10.89
CA MET A 384 -5.77 -5.54 9.78
C MET A 384 -4.35 -5.90 10.19
N ASN A 385 -3.77 -6.89 9.54
CA ASN A 385 -2.38 -7.33 9.75
C ASN A 385 -1.59 -7.47 8.44
N MET A 386 -2.22 -7.22 7.29
CA MET A 386 -1.59 -7.29 5.98
C MET A 386 -2.16 -6.27 5.00
N ILE A 387 -1.29 -5.74 4.14
CA ILE A 387 -1.65 -4.93 2.97
C ILE A 387 -0.94 -5.50 1.75
N ARG A 388 -1.64 -5.63 0.61
CA ARG A 388 -1.02 -5.93 -0.67
C ARG A 388 -0.83 -4.63 -1.46
N VAL A 389 0.43 -4.32 -1.80
CA VAL A 389 0.77 -3.26 -2.75
C VAL A 389 0.60 -3.82 -4.16
N TRP A 390 -0.44 -3.37 -4.83
CA TRP A 390 -0.90 -3.89 -6.10
C TRP A 390 -0.01 -3.51 -7.28
N GLY A 391 0.14 -4.44 -8.26
CA GLY A 391 1.10 -4.35 -9.36
C GLY A 391 0.82 -3.33 -10.47
N GLY A 392 -0.30 -2.61 -10.43
CA GLY A 392 -0.58 -1.52 -11.38
C GLY A 392 -0.21 -0.12 -10.87
N GLY A 393 0.36 -0.02 -9.65
CA GLY A 393 0.74 1.22 -8.99
C GLY A 393 2.22 1.58 -9.12
N ILE A 394 2.86 1.73 -7.97
CA ILE A 394 4.29 2.05 -7.81
C ILE A 394 4.90 1.21 -6.68
N TYR A 395 6.23 1.17 -6.60
CA TYR A 395 6.91 0.85 -5.34
C TYR A 395 6.86 2.11 -4.48
N GLU A 396 6.18 2.00 -3.34
CA GLU A 396 5.89 3.14 -2.48
C GLU A 396 7.17 3.78 -1.90
N ASP A 397 7.03 4.94 -1.29
CA ASP A 397 8.11 5.62 -0.56
C ASP A 397 8.53 4.81 0.68
N ASP A 398 9.76 5.00 1.16
CA ASP A 398 10.28 4.32 2.35
C ASP A 398 9.42 4.60 3.59
N ALA A 399 8.80 5.77 3.67
CA ALA A 399 7.89 6.14 4.75
C ALA A 399 6.65 5.20 4.84
N PHE A 400 6.17 4.66 3.70
CA PHE A 400 5.11 3.66 3.68
C PHE A 400 5.54 2.37 4.40
N TYR A 401 6.70 1.82 4.04
CA TYR A 401 7.19 0.57 4.63
C TYR A 401 7.62 0.76 6.08
N GLN A 402 8.19 1.92 6.44
CA GLN A 402 8.50 2.28 7.83
C GLN A 402 7.21 2.33 8.68
N ALA A 403 6.15 2.94 8.17
CA ALA A 403 4.86 2.97 8.85
C ALA A 403 4.25 1.56 8.98
N ALA A 404 4.41 0.69 7.98
CA ALA A 404 4.02 -0.72 8.06
C ALA A 404 4.82 -1.47 9.14
N ASP A 405 6.14 -1.29 9.17
CA ASP A 405 7.05 -1.89 10.17
C ASP A 405 6.64 -1.48 11.60
N GLU A 406 6.38 -0.20 11.83
CA GLU A 406 6.02 0.38 13.13
C GLU A 406 4.62 -0.05 13.62
N ASN A 407 3.72 -0.41 12.71
CA ASN A 407 2.35 -0.81 13.05
C ASN A 407 2.12 -2.33 13.02
N GLY A 408 3.13 -3.12 12.69
CA GLY A 408 3.01 -4.58 12.62
C GLY A 408 2.15 -5.06 11.46
N ILE A 409 2.19 -4.35 10.32
CA ILE A 409 1.40 -4.69 9.13
C ILE A 409 2.31 -5.36 8.10
N LEU A 410 2.01 -6.59 7.74
CA LEU A 410 2.72 -7.29 6.67
C LEU A 410 2.41 -6.67 5.31
N VAL A 411 3.41 -6.63 4.45
CA VAL A 411 3.29 -6.13 3.07
C VAL A 411 3.55 -7.28 2.09
N TRP A 412 2.53 -7.60 1.30
CA TRP A 412 2.64 -8.37 0.07
C TRP A 412 2.99 -7.39 -1.05
N GLN A 413 4.18 -7.48 -1.63
CA GLN A 413 4.65 -6.57 -2.66
C GLN A 413 4.57 -7.19 -4.04
N ASP A 414 3.73 -6.64 -4.91
CA ASP A 414 3.79 -6.95 -6.35
C ASP A 414 4.94 -6.17 -7.02
N PHE A 415 5.61 -6.79 -7.98
CA PHE A 415 6.34 -6.04 -9.00
C PHE A 415 5.34 -5.31 -9.89
N ILE A 416 5.75 -4.16 -10.45
CA ILE A 416 4.81 -3.26 -11.11
C ILE A 416 4.47 -3.75 -12.52
N PHE A 417 3.56 -4.73 -12.57
CA PHE A 417 2.98 -5.33 -13.77
C PHE A 417 1.54 -5.76 -13.48
N ALA A 418 0.58 -5.39 -14.36
CA ALA A 418 -0.83 -5.70 -14.12
C ALA A 418 -1.64 -5.84 -15.43
N CYS A 419 -2.51 -6.83 -15.48
CA CYS A 419 -3.64 -6.99 -16.40
C CYS A 419 -3.33 -6.93 -17.91
N THR A 420 -2.08 -7.02 -18.31
CA THR A 420 -1.63 -7.03 -19.72
C THR A 420 -0.32 -7.80 -19.88
N THR A 421 0.01 -8.21 -21.08
CA THR A 421 1.36 -8.71 -21.39
C THR A 421 2.29 -7.56 -21.76
N TYR A 422 3.58 -7.79 -21.62
CA TYR A 422 4.61 -6.78 -21.80
C TYR A 422 5.63 -7.20 -22.87
N PRO A 423 6.36 -6.24 -23.48
CA PRO A 423 7.51 -6.56 -24.31
C PRO A 423 8.54 -7.42 -23.56
N SER A 424 9.27 -8.26 -24.28
CA SER A 424 10.33 -9.11 -23.72
C SER A 424 11.61 -9.04 -24.54
N ASP A 425 11.80 -7.95 -25.28
CA ASP A 425 13.05 -7.66 -25.96
C ASP A 425 14.19 -7.37 -24.97
N PRO A 426 15.46 -7.50 -25.38
CA PRO A 426 16.60 -7.34 -24.45
C PRO A 426 16.67 -5.97 -23.77
N ALA A 427 16.22 -4.89 -24.40
CA ALA A 427 16.24 -3.55 -23.81
C ALA A 427 15.20 -3.43 -22.70
N PHE A 428 13.98 -3.92 -22.92
CA PHE A 428 12.93 -3.95 -21.91
C PHE A 428 13.34 -4.83 -20.73
N MET A 429 13.87 -6.03 -20.99
CA MET A 429 14.34 -6.95 -19.95
C MET A 429 15.44 -6.33 -19.08
N LYS A 430 16.38 -5.58 -19.67
CA LYS A 430 17.44 -4.88 -18.93
C LYS A 430 16.87 -3.81 -18.00
N ARG A 431 15.86 -3.04 -18.45
CA ARG A 431 15.16 -2.06 -17.59
C ARG A 431 14.48 -2.71 -16.40
N VAL A 432 13.79 -3.84 -16.63
CA VAL A 432 13.13 -4.60 -15.56
C VAL A 432 14.15 -5.19 -14.58
N GLU A 433 15.30 -5.69 -15.09
CA GLU A 433 16.37 -6.21 -14.22
C GLU A 433 16.93 -5.13 -13.28
N ALA A 434 17.22 -3.94 -13.80
CA ALA A 434 17.69 -2.80 -13.01
C ALA A 434 16.64 -2.35 -11.98
N GLU A 435 15.36 -2.32 -12.36
CA GLU A 435 14.24 -2.00 -11.49
C GLU A 435 14.09 -2.99 -10.34
N ALA A 436 14.12 -4.30 -10.65
CA ALA A 436 14.03 -5.34 -9.64
C ALA A 436 15.22 -5.26 -8.66
N GLU A 437 16.43 -5.08 -9.17
CA GLU A 437 17.62 -4.95 -8.33
C GLU A 437 17.53 -3.75 -7.39
N TYR A 438 17.14 -2.58 -7.90
CA TYR A 438 17.01 -1.35 -7.11
C TYR A 438 15.97 -1.52 -5.99
N ASN A 439 14.77 -1.98 -6.31
CA ASN A 439 13.68 -2.04 -5.34
C ASN A 439 13.82 -3.22 -4.36
N ILE A 440 14.37 -4.37 -4.76
CA ILE A 440 14.66 -5.46 -3.83
C ILE A 440 15.68 -5.01 -2.79
N LYS A 441 16.78 -4.37 -3.20
CA LYS A 441 17.81 -3.85 -2.26
C LYS A 441 17.21 -2.83 -1.30
N ARG A 442 16.39 -1.91 -1.80
CA ARG A 442 15.74 -0.87 -1.00
C ARG A 442 14.78 -1.44 0.04
N LEU A 443 14.02 -2.49 -0.31
CA LEU A 443 12.88 -2.95 0.51
C LEU A 443 13.17 -4.17 1.39
N ARG A 444 14.19 -4.98 1.10
CA ARG A 444 14.43 -6.27 1.78
C ARG A 444 14.72 -6.19 3.28
N ASN A 445 15.15 -5.03 3.79
CA ASN A 445 15.40 -4.81 5.22
C ASN A 445 14.12 -4.57 6.03
N HIS A 446 12.99 -4.20 5.38
CA HIS A 446 11.74 -3.93 6.08
C HIS A 446 11.17 -5.18 6.73
N ALA A 447 10.83 -5.06 8.02
CA ALA A 447 10.21 -6.13 8.80
C ALA A 447 8.84 -6.54 8.25
N SER A 448 8.11 -5.59 7.73
CA SER A 448 6.78 -5.74 7.13
C SER A 448 6.80 -6.56 5.83
N LEU A 449 7.86 -6.51 5.04
CA LEU A 449 7.90 -7.19 3.74
C LEU A 449 7.76 -8.70 3.91
N ALA A 450 6.63 -9.26 3.47
CA ALA A 450 6.26 -10.66 3.65
C ALA A 450 6.63 -11.54 2.45
N MET A 451 6.38 -11.04 1.23
CA MET A 451 6.64 -11.77 -0.01
C MET A 451 6.74 -10.85 -1.21
N TRP A 452 7.29 -11.39 -2.30
CA TRP A 452 7.30 -10.79 -3.63
C TRP A 452 6.31 -11.52 -4.55
N CYS A 453 5.57 -10.77 -5.35
CA CYS A 453 4.69 -11.32 -6.38
C CYS A 453 5.02 -10.68 -7.74
N GLY A 454 5.09 -11.50 -8.80
CA GLY A 454 5.54 -11.05 -10.11
C GLY A 454 4.59 -10.06 -10.79
N ASN A 455 3.28 -10.30 -10.71
CA ASN A 455 2.28 -9.47 -11.39
C ASN A 455 0.87 -9.68 -10.87
N ASN A 456 -0.03 -8.78 -11.30
CA ASN A 456 -1.48 -8.91 -11.12
C ASN A 456 -2.16 -9.43 -12.39
N GLU A 457 -2.86 -10.57 -12.30
CA GLU A 457 -3.84 -11.14 -13.24
C GLU A 457 -3.36 -11.44 -14.67
N ILE A 458 -2.07 -11.33 -15.00
CA ILE A 458 -1.60 -11.55 -16.38
C ILE A 458 -1.79 -13.01 -16.81
N TYR A 459 -1.51 -13.98 -15.93
CA TYR A 459 -1.67 -15.40 -16.23
C TYR A 459 -3.15 -15.79 -16.42
N GLU A 460 -4.04 -15.21 -15.61
CA GLU A 460 -5.50 -15.31 -15.77
C GLU A 460 -5.94 -14.73 -17.13
N GLY A 461 -5.46 -13.53 -17.47
CA GLY A 461 -5.78 -12.85 -18.73
C GLY A 461 -5.41 -13.67 -19.96
N MET A 462 -4.21 -14.24 -19.98
CA MET A 462 -3.75 -15.09 -21.07
C MET A 462 -4.61 -16.34 -21.28
N ARG A 463 -5.22 -16.86 -20.22
CA ARG A 463 -6.00 -18.11 -20.26
C ARG A 463 -7.50 -17.90 -20.46
N TYR A 464 -8.06 -16.80 -19.95
CA TYR A 464 -9.51 -16.70 -19.78
C TYR A 464 -10.15 -15.39 -20.22
N TRP A 465 -9.37 -14.34 -20.56
CA TRP A 465 -9.96 -13.07 -21.00
C TRP A 465 -10.20 -13.00 -22.53
N GLY A 466 -10.08 -14.14 -23.21
CA GLY A 466 -10.39 -14.23 -24.63
C GLY A 466 -9.31 -13.63 -25.54
N TRP A 467 -8.10 -13.45 -25.04
CA TRP A 467 -6.97 -12.96 -25.88
C TRP A 467 -6.65 -13.93 -27.01
N ASP A 468 -6.81 -15.23 -26.80
CA ASP A 468 -6.71 -16.28 -27.84
C ASP A 468 -7.71 -16.11 -28.99
N LYS A 469 -8.86 -15.48 -28.74
CA LYS A 469 -9.85 -15.14 -29.74
C LYS A 469 -9.55 -13.81 -30.43
N LYS A 470 -8.96 -12.86 -29.70
CA LYS A 470 -8.55 -11.55 -30.22
C LYS A 470 -7.36 -11.68 -31.17
N TYR A 471 -6.36 -12.48 -30.80
CA TYR A 471 -5.12 -12.70 -31.56
C TYR A 471 -5.19 -14.02 -32.32
N THR A 472 -5.67 -13.94 -33.57
CA THR A 472 -5.84 -15.14 -34.43
C THR A 472 -4.54 -15.71 -34.96
N ASP A 473 -3.44 -14.94 -34.96
CA ASP A 473 -2.11 -15.46 -35.25
C ASP A 473 -1.56 -16.21 -34.02
N PRO A 474 -1.34 -17.54 -34.08
CA PRO A 474 -0.82 -18.28 -32.94
C PRO A 474 0.56 -17.83 -32.46
N GLY A 475 1.37 -17.23 -33.35
CA GLY A 475 2.69 -16.70 -33.01
C GLY A 475 2.65 -15.56 -32.00
N ILE A 476 1.59 -14.74 -32.02
CA ILE A 476 1.40 -13.63 -31.07
C ILE A 476 1.18 -14.18 -29.67
N MET A 477 0.23 -15.10 -29.49
CA MET A 477 -0.04 -15.71 -28.17
C MET A 477 1.14 -16.51 -27.63
N GLU A 478 1.86 -17.22 -28.48
CA GLU A 478 3.07 -17.92 -28.09
C GLU A 478 4.18 -16.95 -27.66
N GLY A 479 4.37 -15.85 -28.40
CA GLY A 479 5.30 -14.78 -28.02
C GLY A 479 4.96 -14.15 -26.66
N MET A 480 3.66 -13.91 -26.38
CA MET A 480 3.20 -13.39 -25.08
C MET A 480 3.50 -14.36 -23.94
N LYS A 481 3.27 -15.69 -24.14
CA LYS A 481 3.61 -16.72 -23.13
C LYS A 481 5.09 -16.79 -22.86
N GLN A 482 5.93 -16.78 -23.90
CA GLN A 482 7.39 -16.77 -23.76
C GLN A 482 7.88 -15.49 -23.05
N GLY A 483 7.28 -14.33 -23.34
CA GLY A 483 7.53 -13.08 -22.63
C GLY A 483 7.18 -13.17 -21.15
N TYR A 484 6.02 -13.76 -20.84
CA TYR A 484 5.60 -14.03 -19.48
C TYR A 484 6.59 -14.91 -18.72
N ASP A 485 7.00 -16.03 -19.30
CA ASP A 485 7.93 -16.96 -18.65
C ASP A 485 9.29 -16.30 -18.40
N LYS A 486 9.85 -15.58 -19.40
CA LYS A 486 11.11 -14.84 -19.24
C LYS A 486 11.06 -13.81 -18.11
N LEU A 487 9.96 -13.03 -17.99
CA LEU A 487 9.82 -12.01 -16.95
C LEU A 487 9.54 -12.63 -15.59
N PHE A 488 8.47 -13.42 -15.47
CA PHE A 488 7.87 -13.79 -14.19
C PHE A 488 8.31 -15.16 -13.66
N ARG A 489 8.84 -16.03 -14.50
CA ARG A 489 9.34 -17.36 -14.10
C ARG A 489 10.85 -17.51 -14.17
N GLU A 490 11.56 -16.60 -14.85
CA GLU A 490 13.01 -16.64 -14.97
C GLU A 490 13.69 -15.41 -14.36
N LEU A 491 13.46 -14.19 -14.88
CA LEU A 491 14.17 -12.97 -14.47
C LEU A 491 13.89 -12.59 -13.01
N LEU A 492 12.62 -12.34 -12.67
CA LEU A 492 12.26 -11.83 -11.35
C LEU A 492 12.57 -12.83 -10.22
N PRO A 493 12.23 -14.14 -10.32
CA PRO A 493 12.61 -15.09 -9.27
C PRO A 493 14.13 -15.24 -9.12
N ARG A 494 14.90 -15.16 -10.21
CA ARG A 494 16.37 -15.15 -10.17
C ARG A 494 16.88 -13.95 -9.37
N LYS A 495 16.36 -12.73 -9.63
CA LYS A 495 16.78 -11.52 -8.90
C LYS A 495 16.37 -11.57 -7.41
N VAL A 496 15.20 -12.08 -7.10
CA VAL A 496 14.80 -12.30 -5.70
C VAL A 496 15.72 -13.31 -5.01
N ALA A 497 16.02 -14.44 -5.63
CA ALA A 497 16.93 -15.44 -5.08
C ALA A 497 18.36 -14.90 -4.87
N GLU A 498 18.84 -14.01 -5.73
CA GLU A 498 20.15 -13.37 -5.60
C GLU A 498 20.21 -12.36 -4.45
N LEU A 499 19.17 -11.53 -4.28
CA LEU A 499 19.21 -10.31 -3.47
C LEU A 499 18.43 -10.41 -2.15
N ASP A 500 17.38 -11.26 -2.10
CA ASP A 500 16.53 -11.50 -0.93
C ASP A 500 16.18 -13.01 -0.81
N PRO A 501 17.19 -13.88 -0.65
CA PRO A 501 17.07 -15.34 -0.82
C PRO A 501 16.14 -16.02 0.18
N ASP A 502 15.80 -15.36 1.26
CA ASP A 502 14.97 -15.91 2.34
C ASP A 502 13.48 -15.51 2.17
N ARG A 503 13.16 -14.72 1.11
CA ARG A 503 11.81 -14.24 0.84
C ARG A 503 11.10 -15.10 -0.21
N PHE A 504 9.85 -15.42 0.05
CA PHE A 504 9.01 -16.14 -0.91
C PHE A 504 8.71 -15.29 -2.14
N TYR A 505 8.74 -15.92 -3.32
CA TYR A 505 8.34 -15.32 -4.59
C TYR A 505 7.23 -16.14 -5.24
N MET A 506 6.24 -15.47 -5.80
CA MET A 506 5.14 -16.02 -6.57
C MET A 506 5.06 -15.32 -7.94
N HIS A 507 4.89 -16.08 -9.04
CA HIS A 507 4.96 -15.50 -10.38
C HIS A 507 3.82 -14.54 -10.74
N GLY A 508 2.66 -14.66 -10.10
CA GLY A 508 1.48 -13.80 -10.30
C GLY A 508 0.40 -14.08 -9.28
N SER A 509 -0.52 -13.13 -9.08
CA SER A 509 -1.73 -13.24 -8.29
C SER A 509 -2.94 -12.95 -9.20
N PRO A 510 -3.97 -13.82 -9.27
CA PRO A 510 -4.00 -15.14 -8.64
C PRO A 510 -2.94 -16.08 -9.24
N TYR A 511 -2.49 -17.03 -8.41
CA TYR A 511 -1.44 -17.97 -8.83
C TYR A 511 -1.87 -18.85 -10.00
N GLU A 512 -3.10 -19.35 -9.96
CA GLU A 512 -3.62 -20.24 -11.00
C GLU A 512 -4.81 -19.62 -11.73
N ALA A 513 -5.88 -19.23 -11.04
CA ALA A 513 -7.09 -18.77 -11.71
C ALA A 513 -7.99 -17.88 -10.85
N ASN A 514 -8.74 -17.03 -11.51
CA ASN A 514 -9.81 -16.19 -10.96
C ASN A 514 -11.09 -17.04 -10.69
N TRP A 515 -12.11 -16.38 -10.08
CA TRP A 515 -13.42 -16.96 -9.80
C TRP A 515 -14.06 -17.63 -11.03
N GLY A 516 -14.88 -18.65 -10.77
CA GLY A 516 -15.62 -19.37 -11.81
C GLY A 516 -14.78 -20.35 -12.65
N ARG A 517 -13.53 -20.61 -12.28
CA ARG A 517 -12.67 -21.65 -12.87
C ARG A 517 -12.61 -22.86 -11.94
N PRO A 518 -12.34 -24.08 -12.45
CA PRO A 518 -12.28 -25.28 -11.62
C PRO A 518 -11.26 -25.21 -10.49
N GLU A 519 -10.16 -24.50 -10.69
CA GLU A 519 -9.03 -24.39 -9.77
C GLU A 519 -9.16 -23.23 -8.76
N SER A 520 -10.12 -22.30 -8.98
CA SER A 520 -10.22 -21.02 -8.25
C SER A 520 -10.26 -21.16 -6.74
N TRP A 521 -10.92 -22.20 -6.25
CA TRP A 521 -11.12 -22.37 -4.81
C TRP A 521 -10.12 -23.32 -4.16
N LYS A 522 -9.29 -24.02 -4.93
CA LYS A 522 -8.47 -25.15 -4.46
C LYS A 522 -6.98 -24.84 -4.43
N ILE A 523 -6.48 -23.93 -5.26
CA ILE A 523 -5.05 -23.75 -5.49
C ILE A 523 -4.61 -22.33 -5.12
N ALA A 524 -3.78 -22.24 -4.09
CA ALA A 524 -3.14 -21.02 -3.63
C ALA A 524 -4.13 -19.85 -3.41
N ASP A 525 -3.89 -18.70 -4.02
CA ASP A 525 -4.76 -17.54 -3.90
C ASP A 525 -5.76 -17.40 -5.05
N SER A 526 -6.82 -16.66 -4.83
CA SER A 526 -7.86 -16.39 -5.83
C SER A 526 -8.40 -14.98 -5.75
N HIS A 527 -8.81 -14.44 -6.90
CA HIS A 527 -9.61 -13.22 -7.01
C HIS A 527 -11.07 -13.58 -7.28
N ASN A 528 -12.02 -13.07 -6.50
CA ASN A 528 -13.44 -13.31 -6.69
C ASN A 528 -14.19 -12.04 -7.12
N TRP A 529 -14.36 -11.86 -8.41
CA TRP A 529 -15.15 -10.78 -9.00
C TRP A 529 -16.59 -11.18 -9.30
N GLY A 530 -17.04 -12.32 -8.74
CA GLY A 530 -18.39 -12.84 -8.91
C GLY A 530 -19.48 -11.87 -8.47
N ILE A 531 -19.31 -11.21 -7.33
CA ILE A 531 -20.27 -10.23 -6.79
C ILE A 531 -20.26 -8.88 -7.53
N TRP A 532 -19.23 -8.60 -8.34
CA TRP A 532 -19.15 -7.40 -9.15
C TRP A 532 -19.37 -7.71 -10.62
N TYR A 533 -18.36 -8.10 -11.38
CA TYR A 533 -18.50 -8.39 -12.81
C TYR A 533 -19.45 -9.58 -13.10
N GLY A 534 -19.50 -10.57 -12.22
CA GLY A 534 -20.41 -11.71 -12.31
C GLY A 534 -21.84 -11.41 -11.89
N GLN A 535 -22.10 -10.26 -11.29
CA GLN A 535 -23.43 -9.81 -10.81
C GLN A 535 -24.14 -10.84 -9.90
N LYS A 536 -23.35 -11.64 -9.18
CA LYS A 536 -23.87 -12.62 -8.21
C LYS A 536 -24.35 -11.93 -6.94
N PRO A 537 -25.31 -12.51 -6.22
CA PRO A 537 -25.70 -12.05 -4.91
C PRO A 537 -24.57 -12.30 -3.89
N PHE A 538 -24.55 -11.52 -2.79
CA PHE A 538 -23.50 -11.62 -1.75
C PHE A 538 -23.46 -13.00 -1.08
N GLU A 539 -24.57 -13.73 -1.02
CA GLU A 539 -24.65 -15.10 -0.49
C GLU A 539 -23.75 -16.08 -1.22
N SER A 540 -23.35 -15.79 -2.46
CA SER A 540 -22.36 -16.61 -3.18
C SER A 540 -21.00 -16.65 -2.47
N LEU A 541 -20.66 -15.62 -1.68
CA LEU A 541 -19.43 -15.55 -0.89
C LEU A 541 -19.39 -16.57 0.26
N ASP A 542 -20.54 -17.07 0.74
CA ASP A 542 -20.58 -18.09 1.78
C ASP A 542 -20.15 -19.48 1.29
N THR A 543 -20.20 -19.71 -0.02
CA THR A 543 -19.90 -21.01 -0.65
C THR A 543 -18.68 -21.01 -1.55
N GLU A 544 -18.29 -19.86 -2.07
CA GLU A 544 -17.13 -19.68 -2.95
C GLU A 544 -15.88 -19.34 -2.13
N ILE A 545 -15.38 -20.34 -1.39
CA ILE A 545 -14.28 -20.18 -0.42
C ILE A 545 -12.97 -20.65 -1.05
N PRO A 546 -11.96 -19.76 -1.23
CA PRO A 546 -10.62 -20.13 -1.71
C PRO A 546 -9.72 -20.55 -0.55
N ARG A 547 -8.49 -21.00 -0.90
CA ARG A 547 -7.43 -21.23 0.09
C ARG A 547 -6.90 -19.90 0.67
N PHE A 548 -6.95 -18.85 -0.14
CA PHE A 548 -6.65 -17.46 0.24
C PHE A 548 -7.37 -16.50 -0.73
N MET A 549 -8.16 -15.60 -0.20
CA MET A 549 -8.84 -14.57 -1.00
C MET A 549 -7.98 -13.33 -1.12
N SER A 550 -7.25 -13.17 -2.22
CA SER A 550 -6.35 -12.02 -2.44
C SER A 550 -7.04 -10.79 -3.03
N GLU A 551 -8.18 -10.97 -3.73
CA GLU A 551 -9.03 -9.87 -4.17
C GLU A 551 -10.51 -10.28 -4.22
N PHE A 552 -11.39 -9.43 -3.73
CA PHE A 552 -12.83 -9.40 -3.99
C PHE A 552 -13.37 -8.05 -3.49
N GLY A 553 -14.46 -7.56 -4.06
CA GLY A 553 -14.97 -6.28 -3.62
C GLY A 553 -16.25 -5.86 -4.31
N PHE A 554 -16.85 -4.79 -3.79
CA PHE A 554 -18.04 -4.14 -4.31
C PHE A 554 -17.88 -2.63 -4.21
N GLN A 555 -18.40 -1.85 -5.18
CA GLN A 555 -18.26 -0.39 -5.17
C GLN A 555 -19.29 0.30 -4.28
N ALA A 556 -18.90 1.49 -3.78
CA ALA A 556 -19.81 2.48 -3.24
C ALA A 556 -19.38 3.89 -3.63
N PHE A 557 -20.35 4.81 -3.55
CA PHE A 557 -20.04 6.25 -3.62
C PHE A 557 -19.15 6.65 -2.44
N PRO A 558 -18.32 7.71 -2.56
CA PRO A 558 -17.80 8.39 -1.39
C PRO A 558 -18.93 9.16 -0.66
N GLU A 559 -18.67 9.65 0.55
CA GLU A 559 -19.66 10.47 1.28
C GLU A 559 -20.03 11.74 0.50
N MET A 560 -21.23 12.29 0.75
CA MET A 560 -21.72 13.52 0.07
C MET A 560 -20.73 14.69 0.18
N LYS A 561 -20.05 14.86 1.31
CA LYS A 561 -19.02 15.91 1.47
C LYS A 561 -17.84 15.74 0.52
N THR A 562 -17.52 14.52 0.12
CA THR A 562 -16.50 14.22 -0.90
C THR A 562 -17.06 14.46 -2.30
N ILE A 563 -18.28 14.04 -2.59
CA ILE A 563 -18.96 14.33 -3.87
C ILE A 563 -19.01 15.86 -4.11
N ALA A 564 -19.31 16.65 -3.10
CA ALA A 564 -19.35 18.11 -3.18
C ALA A 564 -18.01 18.77 -3.56
N THR A 565 -16.88 18.04 -3.50
CA THR A 565 -15.58 18.56 -3.94
C THR A 565 -15.38 18.53 -5.45
N PHE A 566 -16.15 17.69 -6.15
CA PHE A 566 -16.01 17.51 -7.60
C PHE A 566 -17.29 17.72 -8.40
N ALA A 567 -18.44 17.74 -7.77
CA ALA A 567 -19.75 17.91 -8.38
C ALA A 567 -20.51 19.06 -7.73
N SER A 568 -21.34 19.76 -8.51
CA SER A 568 -22.27 20.78 -8.03
C SER A 568 -23.66 20.16 -7.77
N PRO A 569 -24.56 20.83 -7.02
CA PRO A 569 -25.88 20.26 -6.71
C PRO A 569 -26.72 19.84 -7.92
N GLU A 570 -26.58 20.51 -9.06
CA GLU A 570 -27.22 20.13 -10.33
C GLU A 570 -26.72 18.80 -10.91
N ASP A 571 -25.54 18.34 -10.49
CA ASP A 571 -24.93 17.07 -10.90
C ASP A 571 -25.31 15.90 -9.97
N TYR A 572 -26.08 16.15 -8.89
CA TYR A 572 -26.46 15.12 -7.92
C TYR A 572 -27.54 14.19 -8.48
N ALA A 573 -27.14 13.44 -9.46
CA ALA A 573 -27.94 12.37 -10.07
C ALA A 573 -27.01 11.26 -10.56
N LEU A 574 -27.45 10.02 -10.39
CA LEU A 574 -26.65 8.84 -10.69
C LEU A 574 -26.09 8.81 -12.12
N GLU A 575 -26.86 9.36 -13.07
CA GLU A 575 -26.58 9.34 -14.50
C GLU A 575 -26.06 10.68 -15.03
N SER A 576 -25.74 11.65 -14.16
CA SER A 576 -25.17 12.93 -14.60
C SER A 576 -23.80 12.72 -15.26
N GLU A 577 -23.42 13.62 -16.16
CA GLU A 577 -22.13 13.55 -16.86
C GLU A 577 -20.96 13.56 -15.88
N VAL A 578 -21.05 14.38 -14.82
CA VAL A 578 -20.01 14.46 -13.79
C VAL A 578 -19.89 13.16 -12.98
N MET A 579 -21.03 12.60 -12.51
CA MET A 579 -21.01 11.34 -11.77
C MET A 579 -20.51 10.17 -12.63
N ASN A 580 -20.83 10.16 -13.92
CA ASN A 580 -20.29 9.16 -14.86
C ASN A 580 -18.80 9.36 -15.13
N ALA A 581 -18.30 10.61 -15.18
CA ALA A 581 -16.86 10.87 -15.33
C ALA A 581 -16.04 10.41 -14.11
N HIS A 582 -16.65 10.44 -12.93
CA HIS A 582 -16.08 9.95 -11.68
C HIS A 582 -16.46 8.49 -11.37
N GLN A 583 -17.00 7.75 -12.36
CA GLN A 583 -17.19 6.31 -12.34
C GLN A 583 -16.39 5.69 -13.50
N LYS A 584 -15.28 5.04 -13.18
CA LYS A 584 -14.37 4.48 -14.20
C LYS A 584 -14.71 3.05 -14.62
N ALA A 585 -15.47 2.32 -13.80
CA ALA A 585 -15.98 0.99 -14.16
C ALA A 585 -17.27 1.13 -14.97
N THR A 586 -17.27 0.60 -16.18
CA THR A 586 -18.33 0.83 -17.21
C THR A 586 -19.76 0.47 -16.77
N ILE A 587 -19.91 -0.50 -15.84
CA ILE A 587 -21.23 -0.94 -15.34
C ILE A 587 -21.54 -0.41 -13.93
N GLY A 588 -20.64 0.40 -13.34
CA GLY A 588 -20.57 0.65 -11.90
C GLY A 588 -21.85 1.21 -11.30
N ASN A 589 -22.30 2.39 -11.73
CA ASN A 589 -23.47 3.05 -11.16
C ASN A 589 -24.75 2.21 -11.31
N PHE A 590 -24.94 1.60 -12.47
CA PHE A 590 -26.06 0.69 -12.71
C PHE A 590 -26.02 -0.52 -11.78
N LEU A 591 -24.85 -1.12 -11.58
CA LEU A 591 -24.69 -2.32 -10.79
C LEU A 591 -24.91 -2.06 -9.29
N ILE A 592 -24.43 -0.93 -8.77
CA ILE A 592 -24.72 -0.52 -7.39
C ILE A 592 -26.24 -0.46 -7.16
N LYS A 593 -26.97 0.26 -8.04
CA LYS A 593 -28.43 0.41 -7.94
C LYS A 593 -29.17 -0.93 -8.09
N LYS A 594 -28.76 -1.76 -9.06
CA LYS A 594 -29.34 -3.08 -9.31
C LYS A 594 -29.17 -4.01 -8.10
N THR A 595 -27.96 -4.10 -7.55
CA THR A 595 -27.65 -4.95 -6.41
C THR A 595 -28.34 -4.45 -5.14
N MET A 596 -28.44 -3.11 -4.96
CA MET A 596 -29.18 -2.52 -3.86
C MET A 596 -30.63 -3.05 -3.81
N GLY A 597 -31.29 -3.17 -4.95
CA GLY A 597 -32.66 -3.70 -5.03
C GLY A 597 -32.83 -5.16 -4.63
N LEU A 598 -31.73 -5.93 -4.53
CA LEU A 598 -31.79 -7.29 -3.98
C LEU A 598 -32.00 -7.30 -2.46
N TYR A 599 -31.47 -6.29 -1.75
CA TYR A 599 -31.36 -6.29 -0.29
C TYR A 599 -32.15 -5.18 0.38
N TYR A 600 -32.36 -4.03 -0.32
CA TYR A 600 -32.95 -2.79 0.21
C TYR A 600 -34.04 -2.28 -0.71
N LYS A 601 -34.89 -1.39 -0.21
CA LYS A 601 -35.68 -0.51 -1.04
C LYS A 601 -34.75 0.55 -1.62
N VAL A 602 -34.81 0.79 -2.92
CA VAL A 602 -33.92 1.74 -3.61
C VAL A 602 -34.46 3.16 -3.43
N PRO A 603 -33.72 4.07 -2.77
CA PRO A 603 -34.15 5.45 -2.62
C PRO A 603 -34.19 6.20 -3.97
N GLU A 604 -35.09 7.18 -4.10
CA GLU A 604 -35.12 8.11 -5.22
C GLU A 604 -34.23 9.35 -4.97
N ASP A 605 -34.12 9.75 -3.72
CA ASP A 605 -33.28 10.88 -3.30
C ASP A 605 -31.79 10.51 -3.39
N PHE A 606 -30.98 11.39 -3.98
CA PHE A 606 -29.56 11.11 -4.25
C PHE A 606 -28.73 10.95 -2.97
N ASP A 607 -28.95 11.78 -1.95
CA ASP A 607 -28.22 11.70 -0.68
C ASP A 607 -28.54 10.38 0.05
N GLN A 608 -29.81 9.97 0.04
CA GLN A 608 -30.22 8.67 0.57
C GLN A 608 -29.65 7.51 -0.26
N LEU A 609 -29.56 7.64 -1.59
CA LEU A 609 -28.96 6.64 -2.47
C LEU A 609 -27.45 6.46 -2.17
N VAL A 610 -26.74 7.54 -1.95
CA VAL A 610 -25.33 7.53 -1.55
C VAL A 610 -25.15 6.82 -0.22
N TYR A 611 -25.93 7.19 0.81
CA TYR A 611 -25.90 6.52 2.11
C TYR A 611 -26.18 5.02 1.98
N MET A 612 -27.21 4.63 1.24
CA MET A 612 -27.53 3.22 1.02
C MET A 612 -26.48 2.46 0.22
N GLY A 613 -25.80 3.12 -0.71
CA GLY A 613 -24.65 2.54 -1.42
C GLY A 613 -23.49 2.23 -0.51
N LEU A 614 -23.20 3.11 0.46
CA LEU A 614 -22.19 2.89 1.50
C LEU A 614 -22.52 1.70 2.39
N VAL A 615 -23.76 1.61 2.87
CA VAL A 615 -24.26 0.48 3.68
C VAL A 615 -24.18 -0.84 2.90
N LEU A 616 -24.65 -0.84 1.65
CA LEU A 616 -24.65 -2.02 0.76
C LEU A 616 -23.24 -2.60 0.59
N GLN A 617 -22.26 -1.75 0.26
CA GLN A 617 -20.85 -2.15 0.13
C GLN A 617 -20.36 -2.76 1.44
N GLY A 618 -20.58 -2.04 2.55
CA GLY A 618 -20.07 -2.45 3.86
C GLY A 618 -20.59 -3.82 4.28
N VAL A 619 -21.92 -4.02 4.22
CA VAL A 619 -22.58 -5.27 4.61
C VAL A 619 -22.22 -6.42 3.66
N GLY A 620 -22.22 -6.17 2.34
CA GLY A 620 -21.93 -7.21 1.35
C GLY A 620 -20.50 -7.72 1.39
N VAL A 621 -19.52 -6.81 1.51
CA VAL A 621 -18.10 -7.23 1.62
C VAL A 621 -17.83 -7.90 2.97
N ARG A 622 -18.41 -7.39 4.07
CA ARG A 622 -18.32 -8.02 5.40
C ARG A 622 -18.74 -9.50 5.37
N GLN A 623 -19.82 -9.85 4.68
CA GLN A 623 -20.26 -11.25 4.54
C GLN A 623 -19.13 -12.14 4.02
N GLY A 624 -18.39 -11.71 3.00
CA GLY A 624 -17.21 -12.44 2.49
C GLY A 624 -16.09 -12.53 3.52
N LEU A 625 -15.76 -11.44 4.21
CA LEU A 625 -14.72 -11.43 5.25
C LEU A 625 -15.01 -12.45 6.35
N GLU A 626 -16.26 -12.51 6.81
CA GLU A 626 -16.73 -13.44 7.83
C GLU A 626 -16.73 -14.89 7.30
N ALA A 627 -17.20 -15.11 6.05
CA ALA A 627 -17.20 -16.43 5.41
C ALA A 627 -15.78 -17.00 5.29
N HIS A 628 -14.81 -16.20 4.85
CA HIS A 628 -13.42 -16.63 4.75
C HIS A 628 -12.84 -17.00 6.13
N ARG A 629 -13.11 -16.21 7.17
CA ARG A 629 -12.65 -16.49 8.53
C ARG A 629 -13.31 -17.74 9.14
N ARG A 630 -14.60 -17.98 8.89
CA ARG A 630 -15.30 -19.19 9.35
C ARG A 630 -14.64 -20.45 8.83
N ASN A 631 -14.16 -20.42 7.60
CA ASN A 631 -13.61 -21.56 6.90
C ASN A 631 -12.13 -21.87 7.20
N ARG A 632 -11.59 -21.33 8.30
CA ARG A 632 -10.25 -21.74 8.79
C ARG A 632 -10.28 -23.21 9.25
N PRO A 633 -9.20 -23.98 9.00
CA PRO A 633 -7.92 -23.62 8.38
C PRO A 633 -7.89 -23.79 6.85
N TYR A 634 -9.00 -24.06 6.18
CA TYR A 634 -9.04 -24.19 4.72
C TYR A 634 -8.67 -22.87 4.04
N CYS A 635 -9.37 -21.79 4.37
CA CYS A 635 -9.05 -20.44 3.94
C CYS A 635 -8.22 -19.75 5.04
N MET A 636 -7.04 -19.23 4.66
CA MET A 636 -6.11 -18.63 5.62
C MET A 636 -5.79 -17.17 5.34
N GLY A 637 -6.61 -16.48 4.56
CA GLY A 637 -6.48 -15.04 4.39
C GLY A 637 -7.56 -14.42 3.52
N THR A 638 -7.80 -13.12 3.75
CA THR A 638 -8.74 -12.32 2.97
C THR A 638 -8.26 -10.88 2.88
N LEU A 639 -8.07 -10.42 1.64
CA LEU A 639 -7.70 -9.05 1.29
C LEU A 639 -8.76 -8.52 0.33
N TYR A 640 -9.57 -7.57 0.79
CA TYR A 640 -10.56 -6.99 -0.09
C TYR A 640 -9.97 -5.94 -1.06
N TRP A 641 -10.55 -5.80 -2.21
CA TRP A 641 -10.31 -4.72 -3.16
C TRP A 641 -11.31 -3.61 -2.90
N GLN A 642 -10.92 -2.40 -2.49
CA GLN A 642 -9.57 -1.89 -2.22
C GLN A 642 -9.58 -1.02 -0.95
N LEU A 643 -8.39 -0.68 -0.42
CA LEU A 643 -8.27 0.12 0.79
C LEU A 643 -8.64 1.58 0.58
N ASN A 644 -8.06 2.23 -0.45
CA ASN A 644 -8.01 3.67 -0.62
C ASN A 644 -8.30 4.14 -2.06
N ASP A 645 -8.39 5.45 -2.25
CA ASP A 645 -8.55 6.11 -3.54
C ASP A 645 -7.38 7.02 -3.87
N SER A 646 -7.05 7.16 -5.17
CA SER A 646 -6.02 8.09 -5.66
C SER A 646 -6.56 9.47 -6.08
N TRP A 647 -7.88 9.63 -6.14
CA TRP A 647 -8.61 10.85 -6.46
C TRP A 647 -10.08 10.68 -6.03
N PRO A 648 -10.88 11.78 -5.95
CA PRO A 648 -12.29 11.65 -5.59
C PRO A 648 -13.11 10.90 -6.65
N VAL A 649 -13.59 9.71 -6.34
CA VAL A 649 -14.17 8.75 -7.31
C VAL A 649 -15.18 7.81 -6.67
N VAL A 650 -16.07 7.23 -7.47
CA VAL A 650 -16.89 6.06 -7.09
C VAL A 650 -16.07 4.81 -7.32
N SER A 651 -15.77 4.07 -6.26
CA SER A 651 -14.83 2.95 -6.30
C SER A 651 -15.13 1.87 -5.26
N TRP A 652 -14.28 0.85 -5.21
CA TRP A 652 -14.31 -0.21 -4.20
C TRP A 652 -13.65 0.17 -2.88
N SER A 653 -13.13 1.39 -2.74
CA SER A 653 -12.36 1.81 -1.57
C SER A 653 -13.16 1.73 -0.27
N SER A 654 -12.47 1.45 0.82
CA SER A 654 -13.00 1.56 2.19
C SER A 654 -12.66 2.89 2.86
N ILE A 655 -11.63 3.58 2.37
CA ILE A 655 -11.23 4.92 2.77
C ILE A 655 -11.23 5.77 1.49
N ASP A 656 -11.95 6.89 1.48
CA ASP A 656 -11.97 7.76 0.31
C ASP A 656 -10.70 8.63 0.19
N TYR A 657 -10.57 9.34 -0.92
CA TYR A 657 -9.41 10.18 -1.22
C TYR A 657 -9.04 11.19 -0.12
N TYR A 658 -10.03 11.73 0.58
CA TYR A 658 -9.81 12.68 1.69
C TYR A 658 -9.59 12.01 3.05
N GLY A 659 -9.51 10.67 3.05
CA GLY A 659 -9.28 9.89 4.25
C GLY A 659 -10.54 9.64 5.09
N ASN A 660 -11.76 9.84 4.57
CA ASN A 660 -12.98 9.46 5.27
C ASN A 660 -13.16 7.95 5.25
N TRP A 661 -13.45 7.34 6.40
CA TRP A 661 -13.81 5.94 6.47
C TRP A 661 -15.23 5.73 5.94
N LYS A 662 -15.36 5.00 4.84
CA LYS A 662 -16.65 4.54 4.34
C LYS A 662 -17.21 3.43 5.22
N ALA A 663 -18.48 3.06 5.05
CA ALA A 663 -19.12 2.00 5.84
C ALA A 663 -18.30 0.70 5.82
N LEU A 664 -17.70 0.34 4.69
CA LEU A 664 -16.87 -0.85 4.56
C LEU A 664 -15.71 -0.89 5.56
N HIS A 665 -15.04 0.24 5.84
CA HIS A 665 -13.90 0.24 6.77
C HIS A 665 -14.34 -0.09 8.21
N TYR A 666 -15.52 0.41 8.65
CA TYR A 666 -16.11 0.06 9.94
C TYR A 666 -16.58 -1.39 9.97
N GLN A 667 -17.17 -1.89 8.90
CA GLN A 667 -17.61 -3.29 8.82
C GLN A 667 -16.41 -4.24 8.80
N ALA A 668 -15.32 -3.90 8.07
CA ALA A 668 -14.07 -4.65 8.09
C ALA A 668 -13.44 -4.67 9.50
N LYS A 669 -13.44 -3.54 10.22
CA LYS A 669 -12.99 -3.48 11.62
C LYS A 669 -13.72 -4.48 12.50
N ARG A 670 -15.05 -4.62 12.34
CA ARG A 670 -15.87 -5.61 13.09
C ARG A 670 -15.55 -7.03 12.66
N ALA A 671 -15.55 -7.30 11.34
CA ALA A 671 -15.23 -8.61 10.80
C ALA A 671 -13.82 -9.10 11.17
N PHE A 672 -12.87 -8.19 11.36
CA PHE A 672 -11.49 -8.48 11.74
C PHE A 672 -11.21 -8.41 13.24
N ALA A 673 -12.26 -8.29 14.07
CA ALA A 673 -12.09 -8.30 15.52
C ALA A 673 -11.31 -9.53 16.02
N PRO A 674 -10.45 -9.42 17.05
CA PRO A 674 -9.62 -10.52 17.53
C PRO A 674 -10.42 -11.77 17.93
N VAL A 675 -11.63 -11.57 18.46
CA VAL A 675 -12.64 -12.62 18.71
C VAL A 675 -13.94 -12.18 18.07
N LEU A 676 -14.53 -13.04 17.26
CA LEU A 676 -15.77 -12.78 16.55
C LEU A 676 -16.74 -13.95 16.72
N VAL A 677 -17.99 -13.68 17.11
CA VAL A 677 -19.10 -14.61 16.98
C VAL A 677 -19.86 -14.29 15.71
N ASP A 678 -20.20 -15.29 14.92
CA ASP A 678 -20.92 -15.12 13.66
C ASP A 678 -21.93 -16.24 13.44
N ALA A 679 -23.01 -15.95 12.74
CA ALA A 679 -24.07 -16.90 12.45
C ALA A 679 -24.37 -16.96 10.95
N VAL A 680 -24.45 -18.16 10.40
CA VAL A 680 -24.77 -18.42 9.01
C VAL A 680 -25.81 -19.52 8.89
N LYS A 681 -26.78 -19.35 7.97
CA LYS A 681 -27.73 -20.40 7.63
C LYS A 681 -27.06 -21.35 6.64
N GLU A 682 -26.89 -22.61 7.05
CA GLU A 682 -26.37 -23.70 6.22
C GLU A 682 -27.38 -24.83 6.15
N GLY A 683 -28.01 -25.01 4.99
CA GLY A 683 -29.11 -25.98 4.82
C GLY A 683 -30.32 -25.62 5.70
N GLU A 684 -30.71 -26.54 6.56
CA GLU A 684 -31.87 -26.43 7.47
C GLU A 684 -31.49 -25.82 8.83
N ASP A 685 -30.22 -25.55 9.05
CA ASP A 685 -29.72 -25.13 10.37
C ASP A 685 -29.15 -23.70 10.35
N LEU A 686 -29.21 -23.03 11.50
CA LEU A 686 -28.40 -21.86 11.84
C LEU A 686 -27.15 -22.33 12.58
N ASN A 687 -26.00 -22.17 11.96
CA ASN A 687 -24.70 -22.47 12.54
C ASN A 687 -24.09 -21.22 13.14
N ILE A 688 -23.65 -21.32 14.41
CA ILE A 688 -22.99 -20.21 15.12
C ILE A 688 -21.54 -20.57 15.34
N TYR A 689 -20.65 -19.78 14.77
CA TYR A 689 -19.21 -19.94 14.86
C TYR A 689 -18.60 -18.95 15.84
N VAL A 690 -17.51 -19.35 16.48
CA VAL A 690 -16.63 -18.46 17.22
C VAL A 690 -15.25 -18.56 16.61
N MET A 691 -14.73 -17.42 16.19
CA MET A 691 -13.42 -17.28 15.56
C MET A 691 -12.51 -16.49 16.47
N SER A 692 -11.27 -16.96 16.65
CA SER A 692 -10.25 -16.28 17.46
C SER A 692 -8.92 -16.21 16.74
N ASP A 693 -8.28 -15.04 16.77
CA ASP A 693 -6.91 -14.83 16.31
C ASP A 693 -5.92 -14.78 17.48
N LYS A 694 -6.42 -14.89 18.73
CA LYS A 694 -5.58 -14.90 19.93
C LYS A 694 -4.70 -16.15 19.96
N LEU A 695 -3.47 -16.02 20.35
CA LEU A 695 -2.53 -17.13 20.50
C LEU A 695 -2.78 -17.96 21.78
N GLU A 696 -3.64 -17.49 22.66
CA GLU A 696 -4.08 -18.18 23.87
C GLU A 696 -5.58 -18.42 23.87
N ALA A 697 -6.00 -19.56 24.39
CA ALA A 697 -7.40 -19.93 24.49
C ALA A 697 -8.09 -19.23 25.67
N ASP A 698 -9.33 -18.77 25.48
CA ASP A 698 -10.21 -18.35 26.57
C ASP A 698 -11.03 -19.56 27.07
N LYS A 699 -10.59 -20.19 28.19
CA LYS A 699 -11.11 -21.50 28.63
C LYS A 699 -12.50 -21.51 29.25
N GLU A 700 -12.99 -20.38 29.75
CA GLU A 700 -14.29 -20.26 30.39
C GLU A 700 -15.05 -19.09 29.80
N VAL A 701 -15.88 -19.37 28.78
CA VAL A 701 -16.73 -18.36 28.15
C VAL A 701 -18.20 -18.79 28.19
N THR A 702 -19.07 -17.80 28.02
CA THR A 702 -20.52 -18.02 27.90
C THR A 702 -21.04 -17.28 26.68
N LEU A 703 -21.62 -18.02 25.74
CA LEU A 703 -22.37 -17.48 24.60
C LEU A 703 -23.84 -17.34 25.01
N LEU A 704 -24.34 -16.11 24.97
CA LEU A 704 -25.75 -15.78 25.21
C LEU A 704 -26.44 -15.54 23.86
N LEU A 705 -27.47 -16.29 23.57
CA LEU A 705 -28.33 -16.15 22.40
C LEU A 705 -29.68 -15.59 22.86
N ARG A 706 -30.09 -14.47 22.24
CA ARG A 706 -31.37 -13.82 22.55
C ARG A 706 -32.09 -13.48 21.25
N VAL A 707 -33.24 -14.10 21.00
CA VAL A 707 -34.16 -13.63 19.98
C VAL A 707 -34.97 -12.48 20.55
N MET A 708 -34.90 -11.34 19.89
CA MET A 708 -35.53 -10.10 20.36
C MET A 708 -36.40 -9.52 19.24
N ASP A 709 -37.48 -8.86 19.59
CA ASP A 709 -38.20 -8.04 18.62
C ASP A 709 -37.54 -6.65 18.48
N PHE A 710 -37.92 -5.90 17.45
CA PHE A 710 -37.38 -4.56 17.20
C PHE A 710 -37.74 -3.51 18.27
N ASN A 711 -38.64 -3.83 19.18
CA ASN A 711 -38.98 -3.01 20.36
C ASN A 711 -38.12 -3.35 21.61
N GLY A 712 -37.28 -4.37 21.51
CA GLY A 712 -36.35 -4.77 22.57
C GLY A 712 -36.87 -5.83 23.53
N LYS A 713 -38.04 -6.41 23.25
CA LYS A 713 -38.58 -7.51 24.05
C LYS A 713 -37.83 -8.80 23.73
N VAL A 714 -37.25 -9.44 24.73
CA VAL A 714 -36.64 -10.76 24.62
C VAL A 714 -37.74 -11.82 24.50
N LEU A 715 -37.76 -12.55 23.38
CA LEU A 715 -38.73 -13.62 23.12
C LEU A 715 -38.19 -14.99 23.54
N THR A 716 -36.94 -15.28 23.25
CA THR A 716 -36.22 -16.49 23.69
C THR A 716 -34.82 -16.15 24.16
N LYS A 717 -34.31 -16.99 25.07
CA LYS A 717 -32.96 -16.83 25.60
C LYS A 717 -32.33 -18.21 25.82
N LYS A 718 -31.08 -18.37 25.38
CA LYS A 718 -30.27 -19.56 25.60
C LYS A 718 -28.85 -19.16 26.04
N SER A 719 -28.24 -19.99 26.88
CA SER A 719 -26.89 -19.76 27.41
C SER A 719 -26.07 -21.02 27.23
N ILE A 720 -24.94 -20.90 26.58
CA ILE A 720 -24.05 -22.01 26.19
C ILE A 720 -22.67 -21.72 26.77
N LYS A 721 -22.17 -22.66 27.61
CA LYS A 721 -20.82 -22.57 28.18
C LYS A 721 -19.83 -23.33 27.33
N GLY A 722 -18.59 -22.86 27.27
CA GLY A 722 -17.52 -23.53 26.55
C GLY A 722 -16.18 -22.79 26.65
N GLU A 723 -15.34 -23.00 25.67
CA GLU A 723 -14.06 -22.32 25.52
C GLU A 723 -13.91 -21.74 24.11
N VAL A 724 -13.10 -20.71 23.97
CA VAL A 724 -12.66 -20.18 22.66
C VAL A 724 -11.24 -20.70 22.41
N PRO A 725 -11.05 -21.59 21.44
CA PRO A 725 -9.74 -22.11 21.11
C PRO A 725 -8.79 -21.00 20.63
N ALA A 726 -7.50 -21.17 20.84
CA ALA A 726 -6.47 -20.29 20.31
C ALA A 726 -6.41 -20.41 18.80
N ASN A 727 -6.29 -19.27 18.10
CA ASN A 727 -6.00 -19.14 16.68
C ASN A 727 -6.84 -20.08 15.78
N ALA A 728 -8.14 -20.14 16.00
CA ALA A 728 -9.03 -21.10 15.34
C ALA A 728 -10.42 -20.54 15.02
N SER A 729 -11.13 -21.22 14.14
CA SER A 729 -12.58 -21.09 13.93
C SER A 729 -13.27 -22.37 14.38
N THR A 730 -14.36 -22.26 15.12
CA THR A 730 -15.06 -23.41 15.69
C THR A 730 -16.56 -23.24 15.53
N LEU A 731 -17.24 -24.27 15.01
CA LEU A 731 -18.69 -24.38 15.11
C LEU A 731 -19.05 -24.57 16.59
N TYR A 732 -19.59 -23.52 17.17
CA TYR A 732 -19.82 -23.44 18.60
C TYR A 732 -21.21 -23.92 19.00
N TYR A 733 -22.20 -23.67 18.14
CA TYR A 733 -23.58 -24.05 18.36
C TYR A 733 -24.33 -24.20 17.03
N LYS A 734 -25.29 -25.10 17.02
CA LYS A 734 -26.13 -25.41 15.85
C LYS A 734 -27.58 -25.58 16.29
N GLU A 735 -28.52 -24.98 15.55
CA GLU A 735 -29.96 -25.06 15.86
C GLU A 735 -30.79 -25.12 14.56
N PRO A 736 -31.87 -25.94 14.49
CA PRO A 736 -32.77 -25.91 13.35
C PRO A 736 -33.34 -24.50 13.12
N TYR A 737 -33.14 -23.96 11.90
CA TYR A 737 -33.51 -22.59 11.56
C TYR A 737 -34.99 -22.29 11.71
N ALA A 738 -35.87 -23.26 11.29
CA ALA A 738 -37.34 -23.11 11.25
C ALA A 738 -38.00 -22.89 12.62
N GLY A 739 -37.29 -23.17 13.73
CA GLY A 739 -37.86 -23.04 15.09
C GLY A 739 -37.39 -21.80 15.85
N ILE A 740 -36.48 -20.99 15.29
CA ILE A 740 -35.84 -19.90 16.04
C ILE A 740 -36.79 -18.72 16.24
N THR A 741 -37.53 -18.34 15.21
CA THR A 741 -38.54 -17.26 15.30
C THR A 741 -39.76 -17.56 14.43
N THR A 742 -40.92 -17.05 14.87
CA THR A 742 -42.19 -17.07 14.10
C THR A 742 -42.46 -15.76 13.38
N SER A 743 -41.58 -14.74 13.55
CA SER A 743 -41.77 -13.39 13.02
C SER A 743 -40.44 -12.83 12.49
N PRO A 744 -39.87 -13.43 11.43
CA PRO A 744 -38.55 -13.07 10.91
C PRO A 744 -38.46 -11.60 10.44
N GLN A 745 -39.60 -10.98 10.08
CA GLN A 745 -39.65 -9.62 9.54
C GLN A 745 -39.44 -8.54 10.62
N ASN A 746 -39.62 -8.85 11.92
CA ASN A 746 -39.53 -7.87 13.01
C ASN A 746 -38.73 -8.37 14.21
N THR A 747 -37.92 -9.41 14.04
CA THR A 747 -37.05 -9.99 15.08
C THR A 747 -35.61 -10.12 14.59
N PHE A 748 -34.68 -10.21 15.54
CA PHE A 748 -33.26 -10.48 15.31
C PHE A 748 -32.71 -11.40 16.40
N LEU A 749 -31.62 -12.09 16.10
CA LEU A 749 -30.84 -12.86 17.06
C LEU A 749 -29.65 -12.00 17.53
N LEU A 750 -29.59 -11.68 18.80
CA LEU A 750 -28.45 -11.05 19.43
C LEU A 750 -27.56 -12.12 20.08
N MET A 751 -26.32 -12.20 19.63
CA MET A 751 -25.31 -13.12 20.10
C MET A 751 -24.28 -12.35 20.92
N THR A 752 -24.09 -12.69 22.19
CA THR A 752 -23.13 -12.02 23.08
C THR A 752 -22.21 -13.06 23.71
N LEU A 753 -20.94 -13.03 23.36
CA LEU A 753 -19.91 -13.90 23.93
C LEU A 753 -19.22 -13.17 25.10
N LYS A 754 -19.17 -13.79 26.27
CA LYS A 754 -18.56 -13.22 27.48
C LYS A 754 -17.50 -14.15 28.07
N ASN A 755 -16.42 -13.58 28.57
CA ASN A 755 -15.43 -14.34 29.35
C ASN A 755 -15.91 -14.61 30.77
N LYS A 756 -15.11 -15.34 31.55
CA LYS A 756 -15.39 -15.67 32.97
C LYS A 756 -15.66 -14.44 33.88
N LYS A 757 -15.05 -13.31 33.53
CA LYS A 757 -15.25 -12.05 34.32
C LYS A 757 -16.52 -11.30 33.91
N GLY A 758 -17.26 -11.77 32.91
CA GLY A 758 -18.45 -11.14 32.35
C GLY A 758 -18.15 -10.04 31.30
N GLU A 759 -16.88 -9.85 30.93
CA GLU A 759 -16.48 -8.91 29.88
C GLU A 759 -16.93 -9.44 28.51
N VAL A 760 -17.49 -8.56 27.67
CA VAL A 760 -17.94 -8.91 26.32
C VAL A 760 -16.74 -9.05 25.42
N LEU A 761 -16.55 -10.24 24.85
CA LEU A 761 -15.52 -10.55 23.87
C LEU A 761 -15.99 -10.26 22.45
N SER A 762 -17.27 -10.52 22.15
CA SER A 762 -17.93 -10.24 20.88
C SER A 762 -19.42 -10.09 21.09
N GLU A 763 -20.06 -9.17 20.37
CA GLU A 763 -21.51 -9.02 20.32
C GLU A 763 -21.93 -8.72 18.88
N GLU A 764 -22.78 -9.60 18.30
CA GLU A 764 -23.20 -9.52 16.89
C GLU A 764 -24.70 -9.78 16.76
N ILE A 765 -25.26 -9.26 15.66
CA ILE A 765 -26.68 -9.38 15.34
C ILE A 765 -26.84 -10.21 14.05
N TYR A 766 -27.72 -11.19 14.10
CA TYR A 766 -28.16 -11.90 12.92
C TYR A 766 -29.61 -11.54 12.60
N TYR A 767 -29.88 -11.06 11.38
CA TYR A 767 -31.21 -10.76 10.87
C TYR A 767 -31.72 -11.92 10.05
N PHE A 768 -32.99 -12.30 10.24
CA PHE A 768 -33.59 -13.44 9.57
C PHE A 768 -34.07 -13.14 8.13
N ASN A 769 -34.26 -11.86 7.80
CA ASN A 769 -34.67 -11.39 6.47
C ASN A 769 -33.76 -10.28 5.98
N HIS A 770 -33.73 -10.08 4.64
CA HIS A 770 -33.12 -8.89 4.06
C HIS A 770 -33.85 -7.61 4.54
N ALA A 771 -33.14 -6.50 4.54
CA ALA A 771 -33.65 -5.25 5.09
C ALA A 771 -34.95 -4.78 4.41
N LYS A 772 -35.12 -5.00 3.09
CA LYS A 772 -36.34 -4.66 2.34
C LYS A 772 -37.61 -5.39 2.82
N ASP A 773 -37.42 -6.58 3.42
CA ASP A 773 -38.47 -7.46 3.90
C ASP A 773 -38.68 -7.32 5.42
N GLN A 774 -37.99 -6.37 6.05
CA GLN A 774 -38.14 -6.09 7.47
C GLN A 774 -39.16 -4.99 7.74
N GLU A 775 -39.87 -5.13 8.84
CA GLU A 775 -40.81 -4.13 9.35
C GLU A 775 -40.07 -3.20 10.35
N LEU A 776 -39.09 -2.44 9.85
CA LEU A 776 -38.30 -1.55 10.69
C LEU A 776 -39.14 -0.42 11.27
N PRO A 777 -39.07 -0.19 12.59
CA PRO A 777 -39.78 0.91 13.21
C PRO A 777 -39.14 2.25 12.82
N LYS A 778 -40.00 3.28 12.62
CA LYS A 778 -39.54 4.67 12.55
C LYS A 778 -39.24 5.16 13.96
N THR A 779 -38.02 4.97 14.42
CA THR A 779 -37.58 5.37 15.75
C THR A 779 -36.80 6.68 15.72
N GLU A 780 -37.05 7.53 16.73
CA GLU A 780 -36.26 8.75 16.93
C GLU A 780 -34.92 8.41 17.59
N ILE A 781 -33.81 8.78 16.98
CA ILE A 781 -32.48 8.72 17.60
C ILE A 781 -32.27 10.03 18.36
N ARG A 782 -32.19 9.93 19.69
CA ARG A 782 -31.82 11.04 20.55
C ARG A 782 -30.32 11.08 20.73
N TYR A 783 -29.71 12.24 20.57
CA TYR A 783 -28.30 12.41 20.77
C TYR A 783 -27.92 13.65 21.57
N LYS A 784 -26.76 13.60 22.22
CA LYS A 784 -26.13 14.72 22.92
C LYS A 784 -24.68 14.82 22.46
N VAL A 785 -24.22 16.03 22.21
CA VAL A 785 -22.85 16.33 21.83
C VAL A 785 -22.17 17.03 23.01
N LYS A 786 -21.03 16.49 23.44
CA LYS A 786 -20.16 17.07 24.45
C LYS A 786 -18.81 17.41 23.83
N PRO A 787 -18.48 18.70 23.67
CA PRO A 787 -17.14 19.09 23.22
C PRO A 787 -16.10 18.74 24.30
N MET A 788 -14.96 18.25 23.83
CA MET A 788 -13.76 17.95 24.62
C MET A 788 -12.56 18.60 23.92
N ASP A 789 -11.38 18.62 24.53
CA ASP A 789 -10.19 19.20 23.88
C ASP A 789 -9.80 18.42 22.61
N GLY A 790 -10.00 19.03 21.43
CA GLY A 790 -9.75 18.42 20.10
C GLY A 790 -10.65 17.23 19.73
N LYS A 791 -11.74 17.00 20.47
CA LYS A 791 -12.65 15.85 20.29
C LYS A 791 -14.09 16.22 20.62
N TYR A 792 -15.01 15.39 20.11
CA TYR A 792 -16.42 15.45 20.47
C TYR A 792 -16.89 14.08 20.92
N GLU A 793 -17.56 14.00 22.07
CA GLU A 793 -18.28 12.80 22.47
C GLU A 793 -19.74 12.96 22.04
N VAL A 794 -20.21 12.08 21.17
CA VAL A 794 -21.61 11.97 20.75
C VAL A 794 -22.21 10.77 21.48
N THR A 795 -23.24 11.03 22.30
CA THR A 795 -23.96 9.98 23.01
C THR A 795 -25.33 9.81 22.37
N LEU A 796 -25.63 8.61 21.85
CA LEU A 796 -26.86 8.28 21.11
C LEU A 796 -27.69 7.26 21.89
N SER A 797 -29.02 7.34 21.72
CA SER A 797 -29.96 6.36 22.23
C SER A 797 -31.24 6.31 21.39
N ALA A 798 -31.85 5.14 21.28
CA ALA A 798 -33.15 4.95 20.63
C ALA A 798 -34.05 4.03 21.49
N ARG A 799 -35.37 4.18 21.38
CA ARG A 799 -36.33 3.34 22.10
C ARG A 799 -36.54 1.99 21.42
N GLN A 800 -36.40 1.97 20.09
CA GLN A 800 -36.56 0.80 19.26
C GLN A 800 -35.26 0.61 18.46
N LEU A 801 -35.11 -0.51 17.76
CA LEU A 801 -33.93 -0.79 16.91
C LEU A 801 -33.80 0.30 15.85
N ALA A 802 -32.60 0.90 15.79
CA ALA A 802 -32.16 1.76 14.69
C ALA A 802 -30.98 1.08 13.98
N ARG A 803 -31.10 0.81 12.67
CA ARG A 803 -30.12 0.08 11.89
C ARG A 803 -29.22 1.02 11.10
N ASP A 804 -27.98 0.59 10.95
CA ASP A 804 -26.97 1.24 10.10
C ASP A 804 -26.83 2.74 10.37
N VAL A 805 -26.81 3.11 11.67
CA VAL A 805 -26.75 4.52 12.11
C VAL A 805 -25.46 5.16 11.63
N PHE A 806 -25.62 6.19 10.81
CA PHE A 806 -24.54 6.99 10.25
C PHE A 806 -24.51 8.37 10.89
N ILE A 807 -23.36 8.72 11.47
CA ILE A 807 -23.07 10.05 12.02
C ILE A 807 -22.24 10.79 10.98
N GLU A 808 -22.76 11.86 10.44
CA GLU A 808 -22.11 12.69 9.44
C GLU A 808 -21.74 14.06 10.01
N ILE A 809 -20.53 14.55 9.67
CA ILE A 809 -20.08 15.91 9.93
C ILE A 809 -19.42 16.50 8.67
N PRO A 810 -19.47 17.83 8.48
CA PRO A 810 -18.91 18.49 7.29
C PRO A 810 -17.37 18.69 7.40
N VAL A 811 -16.64 17.71 7.94
CA VAL A 811 -15.19 17.76 8.13
C VAL A 811 -14.53 16.58 7.46
N GLN A 812 -13.66 16.85 6.46
CA GLN A 812 -12.91 15.83 5.75
C GLN A 812 -11.84 15.19 6.65
N GLY A 813 -11.73 13.87 6.56
CA GLY A 813 -10.72 13.10 7.27
C GLY A 813 -10.97 12.96 8.79
N ALA A 814 -12.18 13.29 9.27
CA ALA A 814 -12.54 13.05 10.67
C ALA A 814 -12.60 11.55 11.00
N ARG A 815 -12.17 11.18 12.21
CA ARG A 815 -12.17 9.81 12.70
C ARG A 815 -13.22 9.62 13.76
N PHE A 816 -13.98 8.53 13.62
CA PHE A 816 -15.00 8.12 14.58
C PHE A 816 -14.57 6.81 15.23
N THR A 817 -14.76 6.67 16.52
CA THR A 817 -14.48 5.38 17.19
C THR A 817 -15.36 4.26 16.65
N ASP A 818 -16.57 4.60 16.20
CA ASP A 818 -17.49 3.72 15.48
C ASP A 818 -18.48 4.53 14.63
N ASN A 819 -18.97 3.94 13.53
CA ASN A 819 -20.01 4.50 12.67
C ASN A 819 -20.70 3.38 11.89
N PHE A 820 -21.79 3.63 11.19
CA PHE A 820 -22.58 2.62 10.48
C PHE A 820 -22.85 1.39 11.36
N PHE A 821 -23.44 1.61 12.52
CA PHE A 821 -23.71 0.59 13.53
C PHE A 821 -25.20 0.47 13.82
N ASP A 822 -25.61 -0.69 14.36
CA ASP A 822 -26.96 -0.87 14.90
C ASP A 822 -27.04 -0.36 16.33
N LEU A 823 -28.06 0.43 16.63
CA LEU A 823 -28.34 0.94 17.96
C LEU A 823 -29.51 0.12 18.56
N LEU A 824 -29.17 -0.74 19.50
CA LEU A 824 -30.12 -1.64 20.12
C LEU A 824 -31.16 -0.91 21.00
N PRO A 825 -32.39 -1.42 21.08
CA PRO A 825 -33.46 -0.80 21.85
C PRO A 825 -33.09 -0.54 23.31
N GLY A 826 -33.22 0.72 23.75
CA GLY A 826 -32.93 1.15 25.11
C GLY A 826 -31.43 1.21 25.48
N GLN A 827 -30.51 0.88 24.57
CA GLN A 827 -29.08 1.06 24.80
C GLN A 827 -28.63 2.50 24.56
N THR A 828 -27.51 2.85 25.16
CA THR A 828 -26.81 4.11 24.95
C THR A 828 -25.44 3.79 24.34
N LYS A 829 -25.13 4.40 23.21
CA LYS A 829 -23.84 4.29 22.56
C LYS A 829 -23.10 5.62 22.58
N LYS A 830 -21.82 5.56 22.86
CA LYS A 830 -20.91 6.71 22.81
C LYS A 830 -19.96 6.58 21.63
N VAL A 831 -19.84 7.63 20.85
CA VAL A 831 -18.90 7.76 19.73
C VAL A 831 -18.03 8.97 19.97
N ILE A 832 -16.71 8.78 19.89
CA ILE A 832 -15.74 9.88 19.93
C ILE A 832 -15.39 10.24 18.49
N ILE A 833 -15.50 11.54 18.19
CA ILE A 833 -15.08 12.12 16.91
C ILE A 833 -13.80 12.91 17.14
N THR A 834 -12.78 12.67 16.33
CA THR A 834 -11.48 13.37 16.37
C THR A 834 -11.10 13.92 15.01
N SER A 835 -10.51 15.12 14.96
CA SER A 835 -9.86 15.68 13.80
C SER A 835 -8.98 16.86 14.23
N ASP A 836 -7.86 17.05 13.57
CA ASP A 836 -6.99 18.22 13.72
C ASP A 836 -7.64 19.52 13.18
N LYS A 837 -8.65 19.36 12.30
CA LYS A 837 -9.43 20.47 11.74
C LYS A 837 -10.54 20.96 12.67
N LEU A 838 -10.84 20.23 13.74
CA LEU A 838 -11.86 20.63 14.72
C LEU A 838 -11.28 21.61 15.73
N LYS A 839 -11.82 22.86 15.74
CA LYS A 839 -11.39 23.88 16.69
C LYS A 839 -12.01 23.63 18.07
N LYS A 840 -11.26 24.00 19.11
CA LYS A 840 -11.73 23.91 20.49
C LYS A 840 -13.02 24.73 20.68
N ASN A 841 -14.08 24.12 21.22
CA ASN A 841 -15.40 24.71 21.49
C ASN A 841 -16.18 25.18 20.23
N GLU A 842 -15.80 24.79 19.03
CA GLU A 842 -16.61 25.05 17.84
C GLU A 842 -17.85 24.13 17.84
N LYS A 843 -19.02 24.70 17.53
CA LYS A 843 -20.23 23.88 17.35
C LYS A 843 -20.09 23.17 15.99
N VAL A 844 -20.09 21.84 16.01
CA VAL A 844 -20.10 21.01 14.80
C VAL A 844 -21.53 20.63 14.48
N ASP A 845 -21.94 20.86 13.25
CA ASP A 845 -23.23 20.38 12.76
C ASP A 845 -23.13 18.87 12.55
N ILE A 846 -24.03 18.14 13.19
CA ILE A 846 -24.09 16.68 13.15
C ILE A 846 -25.41 16.28 12.51
N THR A 847 -25.35 15.51 11.46
CA THR A 847 -26.49 14.83 10.86
C THR A 847 -26.45 13.35 11.22
N ILE A 848 -27.59 12.78 11.55
CA ILE A 848 -27.71 11.35 11.85
C ILE A 848 -28.71 10.74 10.88
N LYS A 849 -28.29 9.70 10.17
CA LYS A 849 -29.12 8.90 9.26
C LYS A 849 -29.26 7.49 9.79
N GLN A 850 -30.32 6.82 9.44
CA GLN A 850 -30.58 5.41 9.75
C GLN A 850 -31.36 4.75 8.61
N LEU A 851 -31.33 3.45 8.54
CA LEU A 851 -31.96 2.68 7.47
C LEU A 851 -33.47 2.97 7.31
N SER A 852 -34.20 3.16 8.42
CA SER A 852 -35.65 3.46 8.35
C SER A 852 -36.00 4.80 7.75
N ASP A 853 -35.03 5.71 7.58
CA ASP A 853 -35.24 7.03 6.96
C ASP A 853 -35.35 6.92 5.43
N THR A 854 -34.89 5.81 4.85
CA THR A 854 -34.92 5.54 3.41
C THR A 854 -36.12 4.69 2.95
N ASN A 855 -37.03 4.29 3.88
CA ASN A 855 -38.17 3.41 3.63
C ASN A 855 -39.48 4.16 3.36
#